data_5c6ec9cd18867ab4cc6037c4708ff2fd
#
_entry.id   5c6ec9cd18867ab4cc6037c4708ff2fd
#
_cell.length_a   1.000
_cell.length_b   1.000
_cell.length_c   1.000
_cell.angle_alpha   90.00
_cell.angle_beta   90.00
_cell.angle_gamma   90.00
#
_symmetry.space_group_name_H-M   'P 1'
#
loop_
_entity.id
_entity.type
_entity.pdbx_description
1 polymer ?
#
loop_
_entity_poly.entity_id
_entity_poly.type
_entity_poly.pdbx_seq_one_letter_code
_entity_poly.pdbx_strand_id
1 'polypeptide(L)'
;MMKIAFIDTLGLTYDGSTLEKRGLGGSESAVIRMAQELSKIGFDVTIYNDCESDDSLPGFYDGVHYLPVSNANKLSSQYHDVVVVSRSIKPILEDWTVITRAKHVCLWMHDTFCEGDDQIEYLINIGKLQEIFTLSDWHTGYVTHCDHGFRRNYDVLKNHIFLTRNGIGNMNPGWIDVRDKDPNLFVFNASVTKGMIPLVKQIWPEVKRRIPDAQLKIIGGYYKFREAAGPDQQQKDWTDLMMQYGHSIEFTGVITQKQISDILCKASYMIYPVGFPETFGISTLEALAHNVPLITCQFGALEETAIDLASWKIKYPVEPNWAMQWLNQEHQVNLFVDKVVEAYNTPYLHQQKMYACNQVKDICTWDTVALQWKQHLYKKLGEYLPVEEYRKVTKINTKVRKVFNRRFLNKEELQPVKISDEKSIAVVTPVYNAEAYIEKCIRSVAAQDYTDYHMYIIDDYSSDNTVKIAKETINSLPQWQRWHFTVLENEENLGAVANHFDTFKQLVTEQYIMLLDGDDSLVNDPTIFHMYNNLYHEGAEFTYGSCWSMADNIPLIAQEYPPNIKANKFYRAYRFNWNMPYTHLRTFKSSLIKNLTREDLQIDGKWPRAGGDTSLFYYLIERADPNNVVCITDIVVNYNDLNPINDYKVNAEEQNKTAAKVLNSPFFPGQIDLRPL
;
A
#
# COMPACT_ATOMS: atom_id res chain seq x y z
N MET A 1 8.91 -26.35 16.57
CA MET A 1 7.99 -25.23 16.78
C MET A 1 8.81 -24.13 17.45
N MET A 2 8.89 -22.95 16.82
CA MET A 2 9.66 -21.83 17.36
C MET A 2 8.94 -21.25 18.58
N LYS A 3 9.69 -21.01 19.66
CA LYS A 3 9.15 -20.48 20.90
C LYS A 3 9.38 -18.98 20.98
N ILE A 4 8.32 -18.19 21.11
CA ILE A 4 8.39 -16.74 21.23
C ILE A 4 7.71 -16.28 22.53
N ALA A 5 8.36 -15.35 23.23
CA ALA A 5 7.77 -14.69 24.39
C ALA A 5 7.63 -13.20 24.16
N PHE A 6 6.54 -12.63 24.63
CA PHE A 6 6.34 -11.20 24.78
C PHE A 6 6.50 -10.81 26.25
N ILE A 7 7.19 -9.70 26.52
CA ILE A 7 7.26 -9.08 27.85
C ILE A 7 6.64 -7.70 27.73
N ASP A 8 5.49 -7.50 28.37
CA ASP A 8 4.79 -6.23 28.41
C ASP A 8 4.60 -5.77 29.84
N THR A 9 5.44 -4.82 30.26
CA THR A 9 5.51 -4.33 31.66
C THR A 9 4.75 -3.03 31.87
N LEU A 10 4.24 -2.43 30.78
CA LEU A 10 3.60 -1.12 30.81
C LEU A 10 2.16 -1.22 30.32
N GLY A 11 1.29 -0.39 30.86
CA GLY A 11 -0.08 -0.24 30.38
C GLY A 11 -1.14 -0.89 31.27
N LEU A 12 -2.24 -1.29 30.65
CA LEU A 12 -3.40 -1.85 31.34
C LEU A 12 -3.22 -3.35 31.59
N THR A 13 -3.84 -3.86 32.64
CA THR A 13 -3.95 -5.31 32.90
C THR A 13 -4.77 -5.98 31.78
N TYR A 14 -4.34 -7.14 31.32
CA TYR A 14 -5.08 -7.88 30.30
C TYR A 14 -4.73 -9.37 30.25
N ASP A 15 -5.66 -10.16 29.71
CA ASP A 15 -5.46 -11.55 29.26
C ASP A 15 -6.04 -11.72 27.85
N GLY A 16 -6.00 -12.94 27.29
CA GLY A 16 -6.48 -13.20 25.95
C GLY A 16 -7.96 -12.99 25.71
N SER A 17 -8.78 -12.96 26.77
CA SER A 17 -10.22 -12.72 26.68
C SER A 17 -10.62 -11.23 26.81
N THR A 18 -9.66 -10.38 27.15
CA THR A 18 -9.96 -8.97 27.52
C THR A 18 -10.55 -8.17 26.36
N LEU A 19 -10.07 -8.38 25.11
CA LEU A 19 -10.58 -7.65 23.94
C LEU A 19 -12.05 -7.93 23.61
N GLU A 20 -12.60 -9.04 24.10
CA GLU A 20 -14.02 -9.37 23.94
C GLU A 20 -14.89 -8.69 25.02
N LYS A 21 -14.29 -8.39 26.17
CA LYS A 21 -14.99 -7.84 27.35
C LYS A 21 -14.96 -6.32 27.38
N ARG A 22 -13.83 -5.71 26.99
CA ARG A 22 -13.63 -4.25 27.03
C ARG A 22 -12.61 -3.74 26.01
N GLY A 23 -12.62 -2.44 25.78
CA GLY A 23 -11.59 -1.76 25.00
C GLY A 23 -10.25 -1.73 25.74
N LEU A 24 -9.16 -1.83 24.96
CA LEU A 24 -7.77 -1.71 25.40
C LEU A 24 -7.07 -0.60 24.63
N GLY A 25 -5.87 -0.23 25.09
CA GLY A 25 -4.95 0.61 24.33
C GLY A 25 -4.45 -0.09 23.04
N GLY A 26 -3.95 0.72 22.10
CA GLY A 26 -3.44 0.19 20.82
C GLY A 26 -2.28 -0.78 20.99
N SER A 27 -1.39 -0.52 21.96
CA SER A 27 -0.20 -1.35 22.22
C SER A 27 -0.57 -2.71 22.79
N GLU A 28 -1.43 -2.74 23.82
CA GLU A 28 -1.92 -3.97 24.44
C GLU A 28 -2.70 -4.82 23.42
N SER A 29 -3.58 -4.16 22.66
CA SER A 29 -4.33 -4.84 21.59
C SER A 29 -3.41 -5.43 20.54
N ALA A 30 -2.32 -4.72 20.18
CA ALA A 30 -1.31 -5.21 19.23
C ALA A 30 -0.60 -6.46 19.74
N VAL A 31 -0.18 -6.49 21.00
CA VAL A 31 0.49 -7.65 21.61
C VAL A 31 -0.45 -8.86 21.60
N ILE A 32 -1.70 -8.70 22.06
CA ILE A 32 -2.68 -9.80 22.07
C ILE A 32 -2.90 -10.35 20.66
N ARG A 33 -3.20 -9.48 19.69
CA ARG A 33 -3.52 -9.90 18.32
C ARG A 33 -2.33 -10.56 17.62
N MET A 34 -1.13 -9.97 17.76
CA MET A 34 0.08 -10.56 17.19
C MET A 34 0.35 -11.95 17.77
N ALA A 35 0.25 -12.10 19.09
CA ALA A 35 0.46 -13.37 19.75
C ALA A 35 -0.53 -14.45 19.27
N GLN A 36 -1.82 -14.10 19.16
CA GLN A 36 -2.86 -15.00 18.64
C GLN A 36 -2.54 -15.45 17.21
N GLU A 37 -2.16 -14.51 16.31
CA GLU A 37 -1.87 -14.86 14.92
C GLU A 37 -0.57 -15.67 14.78
N LEU A 38 0.47 -15.35 15.56
CA LEU A 38 1.70 -16.16 15.59
C LEU A 38 1.42 -17.59 16.06
N SER A 39 0.58 -17.76 17.07
CA SER A 39 0.16 -19.11 17.52
C SER A 39 -0.54 -19.89 16.41
N LYS A 40 -1.47 -19.27 15.66
CA LYS A 40 -2.17 -19.92 14.53
C LYS A 40 -1.24 -20.39 13.41
N ILE A 41 -0.10 -19.71 13.21
CA ILE A 41 0.88 -20.06 12.18
C ILE A 41 2.04 -20.89 12.69
N GLY A 42 1.91 -21.48 13.89
CA GLY A 42 2.78 -22.54 14.40
C GLY A 42 3.91 -22.09 15.32
N PHE A 43 3.76 -20.96 16.02
CA PHE A 43 4.63 -20.60 17.15
C PHE A 43 4.06 -21.12 18.47
N ASP A 44 4.95 -21.41 19.42
CA ASP A 44 4.61 -21.61 20.84
C ASP A 44 4.77 -20.24 21.52
N VAL A 45 3.64 -19.62 21.90
CA VAL A 45 3.61 -18.21 22.30
C VAL A 45 3.30 -18.05 23.78
N THR A 46 4.12 -17.27 24.47
CA THR A 46 3.90 -16.88 25.87
C THR A 46 3.91 -15.35 26.00
N ILE A 47 2.97 -14.79 26.72
CA ILE A 47 2.97 -13.38 27.12
C ILE A 47 3.21 -13.28 28.62
N TYR A 48 4.22 -12.50 29.01
CA TYR A 48 4.49 -12.11 30.39
C TYR A 48 4.00 -10.66 30.58
N ASN A 49 2.91 -10.49 31.31
CA ASN A 49 2.30 -9.17 31.52
C ASN A 49 1.64 -9.09 32.92
N ASP A 50 1.04 -7.96 33.21
CA ASP A 50 0.17 -7.81 34.36
C ASP A 50 -1.19 -8.41 34.04
N CYS A 51 -1.38 -9.70 34.41
CA CYS A 51 -2.61 -10.45 34.20
C CYS A 51 -3.24 -10.97 35.52
N GLU A 52 -2.84 -10.39 36.66
CA GLU A 52 -3.36 -10.77 37.99
C GLU A 52 -4.28 -9.67 38.53
N SER A 53 -5.49 -9.58 37.96
CA SER A 53 -6.54 -8.62 38.39
C SER A 53 -7.91 -9.27 38.36
N ASP A 54 -8.93 -8.57 38.89
CA ASP A 54 -10.31 -9.07 38.88
C ASP A 54 -10.85 -9.36 37.47
N ASP A 55 -10.34 -8.65 36.45
CA ASP A 55 -10.77 -8.72 35.04
C ASP A 55 -9.84 -9.51 34.12
N SER A 56 -8.66 -9.94 34.62
CA SER A 56 -7.67 -10.67 33.82
C SER A 56 -6.91 -11.69 34.66
N LEU A 57 -6.79 -12.91 34.16
CA LEU A 57 -6.21 -14.03 34.87
C LEU A 57 -5.12 -14.73 34.06
N PRO A 58 -4.04 -15.24 34.74
CA PRO A 58 -3.11 -16.14 34.10
C PRO A 58 -3.83 -17.36 33.52
N GLY A 59 -3.43 -17.79 32.32
CA GLY A 59 -4.10 -18.92 31.69
C GLY A 59 -3.65 -19.17 30.26
N PHE A 60 -4.41 -20.00 29.57
CA PHE A 60 -4.22 -20.33 28.17
C PHE A 60 -5.44 -19.88 27.37
N TYR A 61 -5.27 -18.92 26.47
CA TYR A 61 -6.32 -18.31 25.68
C TYR A 61 -5.92 -18.27 24.21
N ASP A 62 -6.76 -18.75 23.32
CA ASP A 62 -6.57 -18.68 21.85
C ASP A 62 -5.17 -19.13 21.39
N GLY A 63 -4.64 -20.21 22.03
CA GLY A 63 -3.32 -20.75 21.69
C GLY A 63 -2.13 -20.02 22.32
N VAL A 64 -2.36 -19.08 23.22
CA VAL A 64 -1.34 -18.24 23.88
C VAL A 64 -1.35 -18.43 25.38
N HIS A 65 -0.16 -18.59 25.97
CA HIS A 65 0.02 -18.64 27.42
C HIS A 65 0.15 -17.22 27.99
N TYR A 66 -0.66 -16.85 28.97
CA TYR A 66 -0.57 -15.61 29.73
C TYR A 66 -0.06 -15.90 31.13
N LEU A 67 1.06 -15.32 31.49
CA LEU A 67 1.74 -15.53 32.77
C LEU A 67 2.04 -14.17 33.42
N PRO A 68 2.00 -14.10 34.76
CA PRO A 68 2.38 -12.89 35.47
C PRO A 68 3.80 -12.43 35.07
N VAL A 69 3.96 -11.13 34.93
CA VAL A 69 5.25 -10.52 34.58
C VAL A 69 6.37 -10.92 35.54
N SER A 70 6.04 -11.15 36.81
CA SER A 70 6.97 -11.63 37.85
C SER A 70 7.62 -12.97 37.49
N ASN A 71 6.99 -13.79 36.65
CA ASN A 71 7.53 -15.07 36.21
C ASN A 71 8.64 -14.93 35.15
N ALA A 72 8.66 -13.82 34.42
CA ALA A 72 9.73 -13.54 33.44
C ALA A 72 11.11 -13.35 34.10
N ASN A 73 11.14 -12.90 35.34
CA ASN A 73 12.38 -12.65 36.11
C ASN A 73 12.74 -13.79 37.06
N LYS A 74 11.87 -14.77 37.26
CA LYS A 74 12.17 -15.94 38.07
C LYS A 74 13.01 -16.93 37.27
N LEU A 75 13.76 -17.81 37.96
CA LEU A 75 14.46 -18.95 37.34
C LEU A 75 13.47 -19.85 36.60
N SER A 76 13.11 -19.45 35.41
CA SER A 76 12.25 -20.22 34.52
C SER A 76 13.05 -21.29 33.82
N SER A 77 12.55 -22.52 33.84
CA SER A 77 13.10 -23.64 33.02
C SER A 77 12.77 -23.45 31.55
N GLN A 78 11.90 -22.49 31.21
CA GLN A 78 11.48 -22.24 29.83
C GLN A 78 12.54 -21.49 29.06
N TYR A 79 12.81 -21.98 27.87
CA TYR A 79 13.70 -21.41 26.89
C TYR A 79 12.86 -20.89 25.73
N HIS A 80 13.16 -19.70 25.24
CA HIS A 80 12.50 -19.11 24.08
C HIS A 80 13.53 -18.84 22.97
N ASP A 81 13.15 -19.11 21.74
CA ASP A 81 14.00 -18.77 20.59
C ASP A 81 14.04 -17.25 20.39
N VAL A 82 12.89 -16.60 20.58
CA VAL A 82 12.74 -15.14 20.45
C VAL A 82 12.08 -14.57 21.70
N VAL A 83 12.57 -13.44 22.17
CA VAL A 83 11.91 -12.62 23.18
C VAL A 83 11.69 -11.21 22.63
N VAL A 84 10.45 -10.76 22.67
CA VAL A 84 10.01 -9.42 22.24
C VAL A 84 9.63 -8.61 23.47
N VAL A 85 10.39 -7.57 23.77
CA VAL A 85 10.08 -6.65 24.86
C VAL A 85 9.29 -5.47 24.31
N SER A 86 8.12 -5.18 24.92
CA SER A 86 7.21 -4.12 24.46
C SER A 86 7.45 -2.85 25.27
N ARG A 87 7.74 -1.74 24.59
CA ARG A 87 7.76 -0.36 25.11
C ARG A 87 8.77 -0.03 26.22
N SER A 88 9.49 -0.99 26.78
CA SER A 88 10.47 -0.75 27.85
C SER A 88 11.65 -1.68 27.69
N ILE A 89 12.88 -1.16 27.78
CA ILE A 89 14.10 -1.99 27.76
C ILE A 89 14.56 -2.44 29.15
N LYS A 90 13.81 -2.09 30.20
CA LYS A 90 14.15 -2.44 31.58
C LYS A 90 14.38 -3.95 31.77
N PRO A 91 13.56 -4.87 31.21
CA PRO A 91 13.84 -6.32 31.32
C PRO A 91 15.20 -6.73 30.73
N ILE A 92 15.69 -6.01 29.71
CA ILE A 92 16.98 -6.30 29.07
C ILE A 92 18.11 -5.72 29.93
N LEU A 93 17.95 -4.51 30.46
CA LEU A 93 18.94 -3.86 31.33
C LEU A 93 19.15 -4.64 32.64
N GLU A 94 18.10 -5.18 33.20
CA GLU A 94 18.10 -5.91 34.47
C GLU A 94 18.40 -7.42 34.29
N ASP A 95 18.75 -7.87 33.08
CA ASP A 95 19.09 -9.28 32.79
C ASP A 95 18.05 -10.29 33.28
N TRP A 96 16.79 -10.02 33.00
CA TRP A 96 15.74 -10.96 33.39
C TRP A 96 15.97 -12.35 32.81
N THR A 97 15.64 -13.40 33.56
CA THR A 97 15.99 -14.79 33.24
C THR A 97 15.50 -15.21 31.84
N VAL A 98 14.33 -14.75 31.41
CA VAL A 98 13.79 -15.00 30.06
C VAL A 98 14.68 -14.39 28.97
N ILE A 99 15.22 -13.19 29.21
CA ILE A 99 16.11 -12.49 28.28
C ILE A 99 17.45 -13.21 28.14
N THR A 100 18.09 -13.56 29.27
CA THR A 100 19.44 -14.17 29.27
C THR A 100 19.48 -15.54 28.62
N ARG A 101 18.33 -16.18 28.43
CA ARG A 101 18.18 -17.49 27.79
C ARG A 101 17.63 -17.44 26.38
N ALA A 102 17.29 -16.27 25.85
CA ALA A 102 16.80 -16.11 24.49
C ALA A 102 17.93 -16.20 23.45
N LYS A 103 17.66 -16.77 22.29
CA LYS A 103 18.58 -16.68 21.13
C LYS A 103 18.56 -15.30 20.48
N HIS A 104 17.39 -14.65 20.48
CA HIS A 104 17.16 -13.41 19.79
C HIS A 104 16.22 -12.51 20.60
N VAL A 105 16.68 -11.31 20.92
CA VAL A 105 15.93 -10.34 21.73
C VAL A 105 15.59 -9.13 20.87
N CYS A 106 14.29 -8.78 20.83
CA CYS A 106 13.75 -7.66 20.07
C CYS A 106 13.09 -6.65 21.01
N LEU A 107 13.20 -5.37 20.67
CA LEU A 107 12.40 -4.30 21.27
C LEU A 107 11.30 -3.89 20.30
N TRP A 108 10.05 -4.04 20.68
CA TRP A 108 8.91 -3.54 19.90
C TRP A 108 8.47 -2.17 20.39
N MET A 109 8.78 -1.15 19.62
CA MET A 109 8.41 0.24 19.92
C MET A 109 7.00 0.53 19.40
N HIS A 110 6.14 1.07 20.26
CA HIS A 110 4.79 1.50 19.91
C HIS A 110 4.65 3.03 19.93
N ASP A 111 5.49 3.69 20.72
CA ASP A 111 5.48 5.14 20.93
C ASP A 111 6.78 5.78 20.39
N THR A 112 6.83 7.10 20.37
CA THR A 112 8.03 7.85 19.96
C THR A 112 9.20 7.70 20.92
N PHE A 113 8.96 7.18 22.11
CA PHE A 113 9.98 6.88 23.12
C PHE A 113 9.65 5.55 23.81
N CYS A 114 10.64 4.98 24.49
CA CYS A 114 10.44 3.87 25.43
C CYS A 114 11.21 4.12 26.72
N GLU A 115 10.80 3.46 27.79
CA GLU A 115 11.53 3.55 29.07
C GLU A 115 12.96 3.02 28.90
N GLY A 116 13.96 3.89 29.15
CA GLY A 116 15.39 3.58 29.03
C GLY A 116 15.95 3.69 27.61
N ASP A 117 15.30 4.38 26.71
CA ASP A 117 15.68 4.46 25.28
C ASP A 117 17.07 5.07 25.05
N ASP A 118 17.64 5.81 26.00
CA ASP A 118 19.02 6.31 26.01
C ASP A 118 20.07 5.19 26.08
N GLN A 119 19.69 3.98 26.50
CA GLN A 119 20.57 2.81 26.63
C GLN A 119 20.49 1.83 25.43
N ILE A 120 19.67 2.12 24.44
CA ILE A 120 19.43 1.19 23.30
C ILE A 120 20.73 0.88 22.55
N GLU A 121 21.53 1.90 22.21
CA GLU A 121 22.79 1.71 21.49
C GLU A 121 23.81 0.90 22.33
N TYR A 122 23.86 1.13 23.63
CA TYR A 122 24.68 0.33 24.51
C TYR A 122 24.29 -1.14 24.49
N LEU A 123 23.00 -1.45 24.59
CA LEU A 123 22.49 -2.83 24.57
C LEU A 123 22.75 -3.54 23.24
N ILE A 124 22.68 -2.82 22.12
CA ILE A 124 23.05 -3.35 20.80
C ILE A 124 24.55 -3.65 20.75
N ASN A 125 25.39 -2.71 21.16
CA ASN A 125 26.84 -2.85 21.11
C ASN A 125 27.37 -4.01 21.96
N ILE A 126 26.72 -4.31 23.09
CA ILE A 126 27.09 -5.47 23.94
C ILE A 126 26.35 -6.75 23.56
N GLY A 127 25.52 -6.74 22.48
CA GLY A 127 24.83 -7.90 21.95
C GLY A 127 23.65 -8.40 22.78
N LYS A 128 23.10 -7.61 23.70
CA LYS A 128 21.91 -7.97 24.49
C LYS A 128 20.59 -7.65 23.78
N LEU A 129 20.60 -6.69 22.85
CA LEU A 129 19.47 -6.35 21.99
C LEU A 129 19.89 -6.56 20.53
N GLN A 130 19.18 -7.41 19.79
CA GLN A 130 19.50 -7.69 18.41
C GLN A 130 18.71 -6.85 17.42
N GLU A 131 17.45 -6.51 17.73
CA GLU A 131 16.60 -5.76 16.80
C GLU A 131 15.61 -4.83 17.51
N ILE A 132 15.24 -3.78 16.78
CA ILE A 132 14.18 -2.83 17.14
C ILE A 132 13.11 -2.92 16.09
N PHE A 133 11.87 -3.18 16.51
CA PHE A 133 10.70 -3.24 15.65
C PHE A 133 9.99 -1.90 15.67
N THR A 134 9.92 -1.24 14.52
CA THR A 134 9.25 0.04 14.31
C THR A 134 7.99 -0.14 13.46
N LEU A 135 7.06 0.82 13.50
CA LEU A 135 5.71 0.63 13.00
C LEU A 135 5.46 1.28 11.64
N SER A 136 6.31 2.23 11.23
CA SER A 136 6.17 3.00 9.99
C SER A 136 7.54 3.49 9.52
N ASP A 137 7.64 3.91 8.28
CA ASP A 137 8.88 4.51 7.75
C ASP A 137 9.19 5.80 8.52
N TRP A 138 8.17 6.63 8.82
CA TRP A 138 8.34 7.80 9.68
C TRP A 138 8.85 7.42 11.07
N HIS A 139 8.25 6.39 11.71
CA HIS A 139 8.68 5.93 13.03
C HIS A 139 10.12 5.41 13.01
N THR A 140 10.51 4.70 11.95
CA THR A 140 11.90 4.27 11.72
C THR A 140 12.84 5.48 11.66
N GLY A 141 12.51 6.48 10.84
CA GLY A 141 13.27 7.71 10.74
C GLY A 141 13.37 8.44 12.09
N TYR A 142 12.26 8.52 12.81
CA TYR A 142 12.22 9.14 14.14
C TYR A 142 13.14 8.43 15.14
N VAL A 143 13.10 7.09 15.21
CA VAL A 143 13.93 6.28 16.12
C VAL A 143 15.41 6.39 15.77
N THR A 144 15.74 6.49 14.48
CA THR A 144 17.14 6.48 14.02
C THR A 144 17.80 7.85 13.93
N HIS A 145 17.04 8.94 13.72
CA HIS A 145 17.57 10.28 13.41
C HIS A 145 17.09 11.38 14.38
N CYS A 146 16.40 11.03 15.46
CA CYS A 146 15.76 12.05 16.28
C CYS A 146 16.75 12.93 17.03
N ASP A 147 16.69 14.25 16.78
CA ASP A 147 17.47 15.30 17.46
C ASP A 147 16.88 15.74 18.82
N HIS A 148 15.85 15.08 19.32
CA HIS A 148 15.13 15.49 20.54
C HIS A 148 15.89 15.12 21.82
N GLY A 149 17.11 15.67 21.98
CA GLY A 149 17.90 15.56 23.20
C GLY A 149 18.80 14.34 23.30
N PHE A 150 18.60 13.31 22.52
CA PHE A 150 19.44 12.12 22.45
C PHE A 150 19.99 11.98 21.03
N ARG A 151 21.29 12.24 20.87
CA ARG A 151 22.01 11.96 19.62
C ARG A 151 22.12 10.45 19.48
N ARG A 152 21.33 9.86 18.59
CA ARG A 152 21.42 8.44 18.26
C ARG A 152 22.39 8.23 17.11
N ASN A 153 23.18 7.18 17.21
CA ASN A 153 24.12 6.82 16.15
C ASN A 153 23.37 5.99 15.08
N TYR A 154 22.96 6.65 14.01
CA TYR A 154 22.28 6.01 12.86
C TYR A 154 23.05 4.79 12.34
N ASP A 155 24.39 4.87 12.25
CA ASP A 155 25.22 3.78 11.75
C ASP A 155 25.17 2.52 12.62
N VAL A 156 24.92 2.66 13.90
CA VAL A 156 24.69 1.54 14.83
C VAL A 156 23.27 0.99 14.61
N LEU A 157 22.26 1.86 14.58
CA LEU A 157 20.85 1.45 14.61
C LEU A 157 20.35 0.88 13.29
N LYS A 158 20.79 1.41 12.14
CA LYS A 158 20.24 1.08 10.80
C LYS A 158 20.18 -0.41 10.47
N ASN A 159 21.17 -1.18 10.95
CA ASN A 159 21.25 -2.63 10.68
C ASN A 159 20.45 -3.47 11.67
N HIS A 160 19.86 -2.84 12.70
CA HIS A 160 19.10 -3.46 13.75
C HIS A 160 17.60 -3.11 13.72
N ILE A 161 17.13 -2.44 12.67
CA ILE A 161 15.73 -2.08 12.53
C ILE A 161 15.00 -3.12 11.71
N PHE A 162 13.85 -3.53 12.20
CA PHE A 162 12.84 -4.24 11.42
C PHE A 162 11.56 -3.39 11.37
N LEU A 163 11.24 -2.91 10.18
CA LEU A 163 9.97 -2.23 9.96
C LEU A 163 8.86 -3.29 9.90
N THR A 164 8.12 -3.39 11.00
CA THR A 164 6.90 -4.19 11.05
C THR A 164 5.69 -3.35 10.61
N ARG A 165 4.61 -3.45 11.17
CA ARG A 165 3.40 -2.62 11.09
C ARG A 165 2.43 -3.17 12.13
N ASN A 166 1.40 -2.41 12.43
CA ASN A 166 0.27 -2.97 13.14
C ASN A 166 -0.75 -3.51 12.14
N GLY A 167 -1.51 -4.50 12.57
CA GLY A 167 -2.67 -5.00 11.85
C GLY A 167 -3.97 -4.35 12.34
N ILE A 168 -5.01 -4.48 11.54
CA ILE A 168 -6.38 -4.32 12.00
C ILE A 168 -6.90 -5.66 12.49
N GLY A 169 -7.67 -5.63 13.58
CA GLY A 169 -8.25 -6.85 14.16
C GLY A 169 -9.26 -7.54 13.24
N ASN A 170 -10.00 -8.53 13.77
CA ASN A 170 -11.10 -9.23 13.08
C ASN A 170 -12.27 -8.29 12.71
N MET A 171 -11.94 -7.03 12.39
CA MET A 171 -12.84 -5.97 12.01
C MET A 171 -12.92 -5.85 10.48
N ASN A 172 -12.78 -6.96 9.74
CA ASN A 172 -13.07 -6.95 8.31
C ASN A 172 -14.58 -7.15 8.14
N PRO A 173 -15.35 -6.07 7.92
CA PRO A 173 -16.82 -6.15 7.83
C PRO A 173 -17.28 -6.80 6.52
N GLY A 174 -16.36 -7.33 5.71
CA GLY A 174 -16.67 -7.80 4.36
C GLY A 174 -16.98 -6.64 3.40
N TRP A 175 -17.89 -6.89 2.49
CA TRP A 175 -18.38 -5.85 1.57
C TRP A 175 -19.30 -4.89 2.32
N ILE A 176 -18.98 -3.59 2.30
CA ILE A 176 -19.85 -2.51 2.80
C ILE A 176 -20.40 -1.79 1.57
N ASP A 177 -21.73 -1.76 1.46
CA ASP A 177 -22.37 -0.89 0.47
C ASP A 177 -22.27 0.56 0.94
N VAL A 178 -21.67 1.40 0.14
CA VAL A 178 -21.52 2.82 0.45
C VAL A 178 -22.88 3.55 0.59
N ARG A 179 -23.94 2.97 0.03
CA ARG A 179 -25.32 3.49 0.16
C ARG A 179 -25.93 3.28 1.54
N ASP A 180 -25.39 2.34 2.32
CA ASP A 180 -25.85 2.05 3.67
C ASP A 180 -25.24 2.99 4.72
N LYS A 181 -24.33 3.87 4.31
CA LYS A 181 -23.69 4.84 5.19
C LYS A 181 -24.54 6.10 5.37
N ASP A 182 -24.51 6.63 6.58
CA ASP A 182 -25.13 7.91 6.88
C ASP A 182 -24.21 9.05 6.39
N PRO A 183 -24.62 9.82 5.38
CA PRO A 183 -23.79 10.90 4.82
C PRO A 183 -23.47 12.02 5.81
N ASN A 184 -24.24 12.12 6.91
CA ASN A 184 -24.06 13.15 7.92
C ASN A 184 -23.24 12.65 9.13
N LEU A 185 -22.91 11.35 9.20
CA LEU A 185 -22.24 10.78 10.36
C LEU A 185 -20.72 10.87 10.22
N PHE A 186 -20.14 11.67 11.11
CA PHE A 186 -18.70 11.81 11.32
C PHE A 186 -18.30 11.03 12.57
N VAL A 187 -17.10 10.44 12.58
CA VAL A 187 -16.58 9.72 13.76
C VAL A 187 -15.20 10.25 14.14
N PHE A 188 -14.93 10.18 15.45
CA PHE A 188 -13.59 10.32 16.02
C PHE A 188 -13.31 9.07 16.86
N ASN A 189 -12.22 8.35 16.55
CA ASN A 189 -11.83 7.10 17.22
C ASN A 189 -10.36 7.18 17.66
N ALA A 190 -10.11 7.92 18.75
CA ALA A 190 -8.77 8.01 19.33
C ALA A 190 -8.82 8.47 20.79
N SER A 191 -7.64 8.46 21.45
CA SER A 191 -7.54 8.97 22.82
C SER A 191 -7.79 10.49 22.88
N VAL A 192 -8.20 10.98 24.04
CA VAL A 192 -8.49 12.40 24.30
C VAL A 192 -7.33 13.31 23.89
N THR A 193 -6.10 12.88 24.18
CA THR A 193 -4.86 13.63 23.89
C THR A 193 -4.55 13.76 22.41
N LYS A 194 -5.20 12.97 21.56
CA LYS A 194 -4.95 12.92 20.13
C LYS A 194 -5.89 13.81 19.29
N GLY A 195 -6.28 14.97 19.82
CA GLY A 195 -7.02 15.97 19.07
C GLY A 195 -8.53 16.09 19.39
N MET A 196 -9.06 15.35 20.37
CA MET A 196 -10.49 15.42 20.75
C MET A 196 -10.86 16.81 21.27
N ILE A 197 -10.04 17.42 22.14
CA ILE A 197 -10.35 18.73 22.73
C ILE A 197 -10.49 19.82 21.67
N PRO A 198 -9.52 20.04 20.78
CA PRO A 198 -9.68 21.02 19.70
C PRO A 198 -10.79 20.63 18.72
N LEU A 199 -11.04 19.34 18.48
CA LEU A 199 -12.17 18.91 17.66
C LEU A 199 -13.48 19.43 18.23
N VAL A 200 -13.74 19.20 19.50
CA VAL A 200 -15.02 19.53 20.14
C VAL A 200 -15.15 21.03 20.41
N LYS A 201 -14.06 21.70 20.86
CA LYS A 201 -14.11 23.10 21.27
C LYS A 201 -14.00 24.11 20.13
N GLN A 202 -13.30 23.77 19.04
CA GLN A 202 -12.94 24.74 18.01
C GLN A 202 -13.45 24.30 16.61
N ILE A 203 -13.24 23.04 16.24
CA ILE A 203 -13.54 22.58 14.87
C ILE A 203 -15.05 22.28 14.73
N TRP A 204 -15.62 21.50 15.64
CA TRP A 204 -17.00 21.03 15.50
C TRP A 204 -18.04 22.15 15.51
N PRO A 205 -17.94 23.21 16.34
CA PRO A 205 -18.82 24.36 16.26
C PRO A 205 -18.88 24.98 14.85
N GLU A 206 -17.74 25.16 14.22
CA GLU A 206 -17.66 25.72 12.86
C GLU A 206 -18.15 24.74 11.79
N VAL A 207 -17.88 23.44 11.94
CA VAL A 207 -18.42 22.40 11.06
C VAL A 207 -19.94 22.41 11.15
N LYS A 208 -20.49 22.41 12.37
CA LYS A 208 -21.94 22.40 12.59
C LYS A 208 -22.65 23.65 12.05
N ARG A 209 -21.98 24.82 12.12
CA ARG A 209 -22.49 26.06 11.54
C ARG A 209 -22.60 26.00 10.01
N ARG A 210 -21.64 25.30 9.34
CA ARG A 210 -21.58 25.19 7.87
C ARG A 210 -22.32 23.96 7.33
N ILE A 211 -22.46 22.91 8.14
CA ILE A 211 -23.16 21.65 7.84
C ILE A 211 -24.16 21.36 8.95
N PRO A 212 -25.37 21.97 8.90
CA PRO A 212 -26.35 21.88 9.99
C PRO A 212 -26.79 20.44 10.34
N ASP A 213 -26.76 19.51 9.39
CA ASP A 213 -27.19 18.12 9.59
C ASP A 213 -26.06 17.20 10.10
N ALA A 214 -24.82 17.70 10.18
CA ALA A 214 -23.68 16.90 10.63
C ALA A 214 -23.89 16.37 12.06
N GLN A 215 -23.52 15.08 12.27
CA GLN A 215 -23.54 14.39 13.56
C GLN A 215 -22.13 13.85 13.84
N LEU A 216 -21.63 14.04 15.05
CA LEU A 216 -20.33 13.56 15.48
C LEU A 216 -20.48 12.46 16.52
N LYS A 217 -19.92 11.29 16.25
CA LYS A 217 -19.83 10.22 17.24
C LYS A 217 -18.38 10.04 17.68
N ILE A 218 -18.15 10.27 18.97
CA ILE A 218 -16.84 10.13 19.61
C ILE A 218 -16.77 8.76 20.28
N ILE A 219 -15.89 7.92 19.74
CA ILE A 219 -15.65 6.58 20.29
C ILE A 219 -14.61 6.71 21.39
N GLY A 220 -15.04 6.43 22.62
CA GLY A 220 -14.22 6.56 23.82
C GLY A 220 -14.96 7.18 25.00
N GLY A 221 -14.28 7.22 26.16
CA GLY A 221 -14.92 7.61 27.40
C GLY A 221 -14.99 9.11 27.61
N TYR A 222 -16.18 9.60 27.91
CA TYR A 222 -16.42 10.94 28.44
C TYR A 222 -15.60 11.25 29.72
N TYR A 223 -15.38 10.26 30.58
CA TYR A 223 -14.60 10.42 31.80
C TYR A 223 -13.15 10.85 31.57
N LYS A 224 -12.48 10.26 30.58
CA LYS A 224 -11.11 10.65 30.21
C LYS A 224 -11.03 12.08 29.67
N PHE A 225 -12.09 12.55 29.03
CA PHE A 225 -12.18 13.94 28.59
C PHE A 225 -12.32 14.89 29.81
N ARG A 226 -13.12 14.52 30.77
CA ARG A 226 -13.35 15.29 32.01
C ARG A 226 -12.05 15.40 32.83
N GLU A 227 -11.29 14.32 32.95
CA GLU A 227 -10.00 14.32 33.65
C GLU A 227 -8.95 15.19 32.92
N ALA A 228 -8.90 15.15 31.60
CA ALA A 228 -7.96 15.94 30.80
C ALA A 228 -8.31 17.43 30.73
N ALA A 229 -9.56 17.80 30.99
CA ALA A 229 -10.03 19.19 30.92
C ALA A 229 -9.66 20.07 32.14
N GLY A 230 -9.20 19.48 33.26
CA GLY A 230 -8.85 20.18 34.49
C GLY A 230 -10.08 20.74 35.28
N PRO A 231 -9.89 21.23 36.53
CA PRO A 231 -10.98 21.57 37.40
C PRO A 231 -11.66 22.93 37.08
N ASP A 232 -12.92 23.03 37.48
CA ASP A 232 -13.81 24.18 37.63
C ASP A 232 -14.07 25.10 36.41
N GLN A 233 -13.12 25.86 35.86
CA GLN A 233 -13.39 26.79 34.77
C GLN A 233 -13.63 26.03 33.44
N GLN A 234 -12.85 24.99 33.21
CA GLN A 234 -12.99 24.16 32.02
C GLN A 234 -14.28 23.31 32.05
N GLN A 235 -14.80 22.99 33.24
CA GLN A 235 -16.07 22.28 33.39
C GLN A 235 -17.27 23.15 33.00
N LYS A 236 -17.19 24.46 33.26
CA LYS A 236 -18.23 25.41 32.86
C LYS A 236 -18.23 25.58 31.33
N ASP A 237 -17.07 25.85 30.75
CA ASP A 237 -16.91 25.97 29.28
C ASP A 237 -17.39 24.70 28.54
N TRP A 238 -17.13 23.53 29.14
CA TRP A 238 -17.63 22.26 28.63
C TRP A 238 -19.15 22.14 28.71
N THR A 239 -19.74 22.52 29.84
CA THR A 239 -21.19 22.47 30.01
C THR A 239 -21.89 23.38 29.01
N ASP A 240 -21.39 24.58 28.81
CA ASP A 240 -21.94 25.54 27.84
C ASP A 240 -21.83 25.02 26.40
N LEU A 241 -20.71 24.41 26.06
CA LEU A 241 -20.48 23.78 24.74
C LEU A 241 -21.45 22.63 24.52
N MET A 242 -21.64 21.76 25.51
CA MET A 242 -22.56 20.62 25.41
C MET A 242 -24.02 21.05 25.40
N MET A 243 -24.38 22.15 26.07
CA MET A 243 -25.72 22.72 25.94
C MET A 243 -25.98 23.21 24.51
N GLN A 244 -25.00 23.79 23.88
CA GLN A 244 -25.12 24.33 22.52
C GLN A 244 -25.05 23.25 21.43
N TYR A 245 -24.10 22.32 21.50
CA TYR A 245 -23.81 21.37 20.45
C TYR A 245 -24.03 19.89 20.81
N GLY A 246 -24.37 19.58 22.06
CA GLY A 246 -24.54 18.23 22.56
C GLY A 246 -25.60 17.41 21.84
N HIS A 247 -26.59 18.07 21.20
CA HIS A 247 -27.56 17.39 20.34
C HIS A 247 -26.96 16.80 19.06
N SER A 248 -25.72 17.21 18.67
CA SER A 248 -25.01 16.75 17.50
C SER A 248 -23.71 15.99 17.83
N ILE A 249 -23.42 15.78 19.12
CA ILE A 249 -22.23 15.06 19.58
C ILE A 249 -22.68 13.92 20.49
N GLU A 250 -22.33 12.70 20.13
CA GLU A 250 -22.59 11.50 20.94
C GLU A 250 -21.26 10.89 21.41
N PHE A 251 -21.14 10.64 22.71
CA PHE A 251 -20.03 9.89 23.30
C PHE A 251 -20.48 8.45 23.57
N THR A 252 -19.79 7.47 23.00
CA THR A 252 -20.18 6.06 23.16
C THR A 252 -19.73 5.44 24.48
N GLY A 253 -18.81 6.09 25.21
CA GLY A 253 -18.08 5.43 26.28
C GLY A 253 -17.07 4.41 25.79
N VAL A 254 -16.55 3.59 26.71
CA VAL A 254 -15.65 2.46 26.37
C VAL A 254 -16.50 1.32 25.82
N ILE A 255 -16.30 0.98 24.57
CA ILE A 255 -17.07 -0.03 23.84
C ILE A 255 -16.13 -1.11 23.27
N THR A 256 -16.72 -2.26 22.92
CA THR A 256 -16.00 -3.38 22.32
C THR A 256 -15.61 -3.09 20.86
N GLN A 257 -14.62 -3.83 20.34
CA GLN A 257 -14.23 -3.70 18.93
C GLN A 257 -15.39 -4.00 17.96
N LYS A 258 -16.28 -4.92 18.30
CA LYS A 258 -17.48 -5.19 17.50
C LYS A 258 -18.38 -3.94 17.40
N GLN A 259 -18.63 -3.28 18.52
CA GLN A 259 -19.44 -2.06 18.54
C GLN A 259 -18.76 -0.91 17.78
N ILE A 260 -17.42 -0.81 17.83
CA ILE A 260 -16.65 0.13 16.98
C ILE A 260 -16.90 -0.19 15.51
N SER A 261 -16.79 -1.46 15.10
CA SER A 261 -17.06 -1.90 13.74
C SER A 261 -18.48 -1.54 13.28
N ASP A 262 -19.49 -1.78 14.12
CA ASP A 262 -20.90 -1.46 13.81
C ASP A 262 -21.12 0.05 13.57
N ILE A 263 -20.40 0.90 14.32
CA ILE A 263 -20.42 2.36 14.13
C ILE A 263 -19.72 2.74 12.82
N LEU A 264 -18.51 2.21 12.58
CA LEU A 264 -17.74 2.52 11.38
C LEU A 264 -18.43 2.04 10.09
N CYS A 265 -19.19 0.95 10.14
CA CYS A 265 -20.00 0.51 9.00
C CYS A 265 -21.03 1.57 8.56
N LYS A 266 -21.52 2.41 9.47
CA LYS A 266 -22.52 3.46 9.19
C LYS A 266 -21.88 4.83 8.93
N ALA A 267 -20.68 5.08 9.43
CA ALA A 267 -20.03 6.37 9.33
C ALA A 267 -19.55 6.67 7.91
N SER A 268 -19.63 7.94 7.49
CA SER A 268 -19.15 8.41 6.20
C SER A 268 -17.79 9.08 6.26
N TYR A 269 -17.40 9.64 7.41
CA TYR A 269 -16.13 10.36 7.57
C TYR A 269 -15.50 10.06 8.92
N MET A 270 -14.17 9.96 8.97
CA MET A 270 -13.42 10.05 10.20
C MET A 270 -12.70 11.39 10.26
N ILE A 271 -13.00 12.20 11.27
CA ILE A 271 -12.29 13.45 11.56
C ILE A 271 -11.18 13.16 12.56
N TYR A 272 -9.94 13.41 12.18
CA TYR A 272 -8.79 13.15 13.03
C TYR A 272 -7.81 14.32 13.05
N PRO A 273 -8.10 15.40 13.80
CA PRO A 273 -7.24 16.57 13.90
C PRO A 273 -6.12 16.30 14.91
N VAL A 274 -5.23 15.38 14.57
CA VAL A 274 -4.14 14.98 15.44
C VAL A 274 -3.11 16.09 15.58
N GLY A 275 -2.76 16.39 16.83
CA GLY A 275 -1.68 17.33 17.19
C GLY A 275 -0.47 16.64 17.81
N PHE A 276 -0.36 15.34 17.63
CA PHE A 276 0.69 14.47 18.16
C PHE A 276 1.26 13.61 17.03
N PRO A 277 2.58 13.39 16.94
CA PRO A 277 3.14 12.57 15.88
C PRO A 277 2.73 11.10 16.09
N GLU A 278 1.82 10.63 15.25
CA GLU A 278 1.43 9.22 15.24
C GLU A 278 2.58 8.35 14.79
N THR A 279 2.80 7.24 15.49
CA THR A 279 3.77 6.21 15.10
C THR A 279 3.21 5.24 14.06
N PHE A 280 1.86 5.08 14.02
CA PHE A 280 1.18 4.26 13.04
C PHE A 280 -0.29 4.68 12.78
N GLY A 281 -1.11 4.81 13.82
CA GLY A 281 -2.51 5.17 13.72
C GLY A 281 -3.44 4.00 13.42
N ILE A 282 -3.53 3.00 14.30
CA ILE A 282 -4.41 1.81 14.14
C ILE A 282 -5.85 2.22 13.86
N SER A 283 -6.39 3.18 14.61
CA SER A 283 -7.78 3.62 14.46
C SER A 283 -8.09 4.23 13.09
N THR A 284 -7.09 4.84 12.43
CA THR A 284 -7.26 5.35 11.07
C THR A 284 -7.35 4.21 10.06
N LEU A 285 -6.56 3.16 10.23
CA LEU A 285 -6.65 1.96 9.39
C LEU A 285 -7.96 1.19 9.62
N GLU A 286 -8.44 1.13 10.86
CA GLU A 286 -9.75 0.57 11.17
C GLU A 286 -10.87 1.31 10.44
N ALA A 287 -10.82 2.64 10.41
CA ALA A 287 -11.78 3.45 9.65
C ALA A 287 -11.68 3.15 8.14
N LEU A 288 -10.48 3.14 7.58
CA LEU A 288 -10.27 2.79 6.16
C LEU A 288 -10.78 1.38 5.84
N ALA A 289 -10.53 0.39 6.71
CA ALA A 289 -11.04 -0.97 6.51
C ALA A 289 -12.57 -1.05 6.47
N HIS A 290 -13.26 -0.05 7.06
CA HIS A 290 -14.71 0.08 7.03
C HIS A 290 -15.20 1.03 5.92
N ASN A 291 -14.39 1.34 4.92
CA ASN A 291 -14.72 2.32 3.87
C ASN A 291 -15.08 3.71 4.43
N VAL A 292 -14.40 4.14 5.49
CA VAL A 292 -14.53 5.48 6.07
C VAL A 292 -13.30 6.30 5.72
N PRO A 293 -13.37 7.21 4.73
CA PRO A 293 -12.28 8.10 4.38
C PRO A 293 -11.91 9.03 5.54
N LEU A 294 -10.62 9.40 5.56
CA LEU A 294 -10.07 10.21 6.64
C LEU A 294 -10.01 11.69 6.25
N ILE A 295 -10.31 12.56 7.22
CA ILE A 295 -9.98 13.98 7.18
C ILE A 295 -8.97 14.20 8.30
N THR A 296 -7.70 14.40 7.96
CA THR A 296 -6.61 14.37 8.92
C THR A 296 -5.44 15.25 8.52
N CYS A 297 -4.42 15.29 9.36
CA CYS A 297 -3.20 16.05 9.16
C CYS A 297 -2.09 15.15 8.62
N GLN A 298 -1.21 15.72 7.79
CA GLN A 298 0.05 15.06 7.41
C GLN A 298 1.06 15.21 8.55
N PHE A 299 0.93 14.36 9.58
CA PHE A 299 1.79 14.45 10.74
C PHE A 299 2.19 13.07 11.26
N GLY A 300 3.48 12.85 11.45
CA GLY A 300 3.99 11.55 11.84
C GLY A 300 3.70 10.49 10.76
N ALA A 301 3.43 9.28 11.17
CA ALA A 301 3.09 8.18 10.27
C ALA A 301 1.81 8.39 9.44
N LEU A 302 0.95 9.37 9.78
CA LEU A 302 -0.22 9.68 8.95
C LEU A 302 0.15 10.22 7.56
N GLU A 303 1.38 10.65 7.37
CA GLU A 303 1.86 10.96 6.03
C GLU A 303 1.79 9.74 5.10
N GLU A 304 2.06 8.54 5.62
CA GLU A 304 2.02 7.27 4.87
C GLU A 304 0.76 6.43 5.13
N THR A 305 0.31 6.32 6.40
CA THR A 305 -0.80 5.42 6.76
C THR A 305 -2.18 5.98 6.42
N ALA A 306 -2.35 7.31 6.39
CA ALA A 306 -3.52 7.93 5.80
C ALA A 306 -3.34 8.00 4.28
N ILE A 307 -3.79 6.99 3.56
CA ILE A 307 -3.59 6.83 2.12
C ILE A 307 -4.17 8.02 1.35
N ASP A 308 -3.40 8.63 0.44
CA ASP A 308 -3.79 9.83 -0.30
C ASP A 308 -5.11 9.65 -1.06
N LEU A 309 -5.30 8.49 -1.70
CA LEU A 309 -6.52 8.19 -2.44
C LEU A 309 -7.76 8.08 -1.54
N ALA A 310 -7.58 7.69 -0.27
CA ALA A 310 -8.65 7.46 0.68
C ALA A 310 -8.76 8.56 1.77
N SER A 311 -8.02 9.66 1.63
CA SER A 311 -7.94 10.67 2.69
C SER A 311 -7.93 12.10 2.14
N TRP A 312 -8.45 13.04 2.92
CA TRP A 312 -8.19 14.45 2.79
C TRP A 312 -7.16 14.84 3.83
N LYS A 313 -5.96 15.18 3.36
CA LYS A 313 -4.84 15.52 4.23
C LYS A 313 -4.56 17.02 4.25
N ILE A 314 -4.26 17.54 5.41
CA ILE A 314 -3.89 18.93 5.61
C ILE A 314 -2.39 18.96 5.90
N LYS A 315 -1.63 19.65 5.04
CA LYS A 315 -0.21 19.88 5.25
C LYS A 315 -0.02 21.20 5.97
N TYR A 316 0.67 21.16 7.10
CA TYR A 316 0.99 22.39 7.83
C TYR A 316 2.27 23.02 7.31
N PRO A 317 2.31 24.36 7.26
CA PRO A 317 3.44 25.08 6.68
C PRO A 317 4.72 25.06 7.54
N VAL A 318 4.62 24.65 8.79
CA VAL A 318 5.76 24.60 9.74
C VAL A 318 5.77 23.23 10.40
N GLU A 319 6.96 22.63 10.52
CA GLU A 319 7.11 21.43 11.34
C GLU A 319 6.63 21.74 12.77
N PRO A 320 5.70 20.92 13.29
CA PRO A 320 5.12 21.20 14.59
C PRO A 320 6.20 21.02 15.66
N ASN A 321 6.60 22.10 16.26
CA ASN A 321 7.30 22.05 17.55
C ASN A 321 6.31 21.49 18.57
N TRP A 322 6.53 20.23 18.94
CA TRP A 322 5.96 19.54 20.11
C TRP A 322 4.66 20.12 20.64
N ALA A 323 3.59 19.37 20.51
CA ALA A 323 2.32 19.54 21.13
C ALA A 323 1.33 20.50 20.43
N MET A 324 0.12 20.11 20.45
CA MET A 324 -1.19 20.77 20.33
C MET A 324 -1.25 22.32 20.18
N GLN A 325 -0.13 23.03 20.23
CA GLN A 325 -0.06 24.50 20.08
C GLN A 325 -0.56 24.98 18.71
N TRP A 326 -0.42 24.18 17.68
CA TRP A 326 -0.84 24.59 16.34
C TRP A 326 -2.35 24.47 16.11
N LEU A 327 -3.04 23.52 16.79
CA LEU A 327 -4.51 23.46 16.79
C LEU A 327 -5.16 24.64 17.53
N ASN A 328 -4.40 25.42 18.28
CA ASN A 328 -4.86 26.62 18.94
C ASN A 328 -4.76 27.88 18.05
N GLN A 329 -4.24 27.76 16.83
CA GLN A 329 -4.19 28.88 15.90
C GLN A 329 -5.46 28.88 15.03
N GLU A 330 -6.21 29.96 15.07
CA GLU A 330 -7.48 30.12 14.34
C GLU A 330 -7.36 29.78 12.84
N HIS A 331 -6.24 30.20 12.21
CA HIS A 331 -5.99 29.88 10.82
C HIS A 331 -5.94 28.36 10.54
N GLN A 332 -5.39 27.58 11.43
CA GLN A 332 -5.25 26.13 11.25
C GLN A 332 -6.56 25.40 11.53
N VAL A 333 -7.33 25.87 12.49
CA VAL A 333 -8.69 25.41 12.72
C VAL A 333 -9.53 25.66 11.47
N ASN A 334 -9.44 26.84 10.88
CA ASN A 334 -10.18 27.18 9.66
C ASN A 334 -9.76 26.30 8.47
N LEU A 335 -8.47 26.03 8.27
CA LEU A 335 -7.99 25.11 7.23
C LEU A 335 -8.58 23.70 7.42
N PHE A 336 -8.66 23.23 8.65
CA PHE A 336 -9.25 21.93 8.95
C PHE A 336 -10.75 21.92 8.67
N VAL A 337 -11.47 22.92 9.13
CA VAL A 337 -12.91 23.08 8.88
C VAL A 337 -13.21 23.18 7.39
N ASP A 338 -12.43 23.96 6.64
CA ASP A 338 -12.58 24.09 5.19
C ASP A 338 -12.42 22.73 4.50
N LYS A 339 -11.47 21.92 4.97
CA LYS A 339 -11.26 20.57 4.43
C LYS A 339 -12.41 19.61 4.75
N VAL A 340 -13.04 19.73 5.94
CA VAL A 340 -14.25 18.96 6.29
C VAL A 340 -15.42 19.37 5.40
N VAL A 341 -15.60 20.65 5.18
CA VAL A 341 -16.67 21.19 4.31
C VAL A 341 -16.45 20.81 2.85
N GLU A 342 -15.20 20.87 2.37
CA GLU A 342 -14.81 20.38 1.04
C GLU A 342 -15.22 18.90 0.87
N ALA A 343 -14.82 18.05 1.83
CA ALA A 343 -15.13 16.63 1.80
C ALA A 343 -16.63 16.35 1.73
N TYR A 344 -17.41 17.07 2.52
CA TYR A 344 -18.87 16.92 2.56
C TYR A 344 -19.55 17.40 1.28
N ASN A 345 -19.07 18.52 0.69
CA ASN A 345 -19.67 19.12 -0.50
C ASN A 345 -19.20 18.46 -1.81
N THR A 346 -18.35 17.46 -1.75
CA THR A 346 -17.86 16.73 -2.93
C THR A 346 -18.26 15.23 -2.88
N PRO A 347 -19.56 14.89 -2.97
CA PRO A 347 -20.06 13.52 -2.77
C PRO A 347 -19.46 12.52 -3.76
N TYR A 348 -19.17 12.92 -4.98
CA TYR A 348 -18.52 12.07 -5.97
C TYR A 348 -17.08 11.70 -5.54
N LEU A 349 -16.28 12.70 -5.13
CA LEU A 349 -14.93 12.48 -4.63
C LEU A 349 -14.94 11.65 -3.33
N HIS A 350 -15.93 11.90 -2.47
CA HIS A 350 -16.13 11.10 -1.26
C HIS A 350 -16.37 9.63 -1.59
N GLN A 351 -17.25 9.33 -2.54
CA GLN A 351 -17.50 7.97 -2.98
C GLN A 351 -16.24 7.30 -3.56
N GLN A 352 -15.45 8.00 -4.38
CA GLN A 352 -14.17 7.49 -4.87
C GLN A 352 -13.21 7.15 -3.75
N LYS A 353 -13.09 8.02 -2.73
CA LYS A 353 -12.24 7.76 -1.57
C LYS A 353 -12.73 6.59 -0.72
N MET A 354 -14.04 6.39 -0.60
CA MET A 354 -14.60 5.21 0.06
C MET A 354 -14.21 3.90 -0.66
N TYR A 355 -14.22 3.88 -2.00
CA TYR A 355 -13.75 2.73 -2.75
C TYR A 355 -12.23 2.53 -2.62
N ALA A 356 -11.46 3.61 -2.59
CA ALA A 356 -10.02 3.53 -2.40
C ALA A 356 -9.62 2.93 -1.04
N CYS A 357 -10.46 3.04 -0.04
CA CYS A 357 -10.26 2.41 1.28
C CYS A 357 -10.12 0.88 1.20
N ASN A 358 -10.67 0.22 0.18
CA ASN A 358 -10.55 -1.23 0.03
C ASN A 358 -9.11 -1.71 -0.11
N GLN A 359 -8.18 -0.85 -0.54
CA GLN A 359 -6.75 -1.18 -0.66
C GLN A 359 -6.10 -1.60 0.67
N VAL A 360 -6.68 -1.20 1.80
CA VAL A 360 -6.14 -1.49 3.15
C VAL A 360 -6.58 -2.85 3.69
N LYS A 361 -7.78 -3.31 3.31
CA LYS A 361 -8.45 -4.46 3.94
C LYS A 361 -7.61 -5.74 3.96
N ASP A 362 -6.94 -6.03 2.85
CA ASP A 362 -6.24 -7.31 2.67
C ASP A 362 -4.76 -7.27 3.09
N ILE A 363 -4.21 -6.10 3.34
CA ILE A 363 -2.76 -5.94 3.55
C ILE A 363 -2.38 -5.54 4.97
N CYS A 364 -3.33 -5.01 5.73
CA CYS A 364 -3.09 -4.53 7.09
C CYS A 364 -3.77 -5.41 8.15
N THR A 365 -3.98 -6.67 7.88
CA THR A 365 -4.53 -7.63 8.85
C THR A 365 -3.43 -8.21 9.72
N TRP A 366 -3.75 -8.59 10.95
CA TRP A 366 -2.77 -9.16 11.87
C TRP A 366 -2.16 -10.48 11.38
N ASP A 367 -2.94 -11.32 10.67
CA ASP A 367 -2.42 -12.55 10.05
C ASP A 367 -1.35 -12.23 8.98
N THR A 368 -1.56 -11.14 8.21
CA THR A 368 -0.58 -10.66 7.23
C THR A 368 0.71 -10.20 7.92
N VAL A 369 0.60 -9.42 8.99
CA VAL A 369 1.77 -8.93 9.75
C VAL A 369 2.49 -10.09 10.45
N ALA A 370 1.76 -11.05 11.01
CA ALA A 370 2.34 -12.24 11.65
C ALA A 370 3.14 -13.11 10.66
N LEU A 371 2.67 -13.25 9.41
CA LEU A 371 3.43 -13.93 8.36
C LEU A 371 4.73 -13.19 8.01
N GLN A 372 4.72 -11.85 8.00
CA GLN A 372 5.95 -11.05 7.80
C GLN A 372 6.94 -11.27 8.95
N TRP A 373 6.46 -11.29 10.20
CA TRP A 373 7.29 -11.62 11.36
C TRP A 373 7.87 -13.03 11.26
N LYS A 374 7.05 -14.02 10.89
CA LYS A 374 7.51 -15.40 10.70
C LYS A 374 8.66 -15.46 9.69
N GLN A 375 8.50 -14.84 8.51
CA GLN A 375 9.56 -14.80 7.50
C GLN A 375 10.84 -14.15 8.04
N HIS A 376 10.70 -13.02 8.71
CA HIS A 376 11.84 -12.27 9.25
C HIS A 376 12.58 -13.05 10.31
N LEU A 377 11.86 -13.57 11.33
CA LEU A 377 12.45 -14.29 12.46
C LEU A 377 13.08 -15.61 12.02
N TYR A 378 12.45 -16.37 11.11
CA TYR A 378 13.04 -17.58 10.54
C TYR A 378 14.36 -17.26 9.85
N LYS A 379 14.41 -16.21 9.02
CA LYS A 379 15.65 -15.78 8.37
C LYS A 379 16.73 -15.41 9.38
N LYS A 380 16.39 -14.70 10.47
CA LYS A 380 17.35 -14.28 11.53
C LYS A 380 17.92 -15.44 12.32
N LEU A 381 17.14 -16.49 12.52
CA LEU A 381 17.57 -17.70 13.23
C LEU A 381 18.19 -18.77 12.31
N GLY A 382 18.37 -18.45 11.02
CA GLY A 382 18.95 -19.39 10.05
C GLY A 382 18.00 -20.49 9.61
N GLU A 383 16.70 -20.33 9.82
CA GLU A 383 15.66 -21.26 9.40
C GLU A 383 15.00 -20.77 8.08
N TYR A 384 14.39 -21.70 7.34
CA TYR A 384 13.74 -21.37 6.07
C TYR A 384 12.23 -21.63 6.14
N LEU A 385 11.47 -20.72 5.56
CA LEU A 385 10.04 -20.94 5.36
C LEU A 385 9.79 -21.97 4.25
N PRO A 386 8.70 -22.75 4.34
CA PRO A 386 8.18 -23.47 3.20
C PRO A 386 7.98 -22.55 1.99
N VAL A 387 8.25 -23.02 0.78
CA VAL A 387 8.21 -22.22 -0.45
C VAL A 387 6.86 -21.53 -0.65
N GLU A 388 5.75 -22.19 -0.33
CA GLU A 388 4.41 -21.63 -0.45
C GLU A 388 4.17 -20.46 0.52
N GLU A 389 4.64 -20.57 1.76
CA GLU A 389 4.56 -19.50 2.74
C GLU A 389 5.44 -18.32 2.33
N TYR A 390 6.64 -18.59 1.85
CA TYR A 390 7.54 -17.54 1.32
C TYR A 390 6.90 -16.76 0.18
N ARG A 391 6.28 -17.45 -0.78
CA ARG A 391 5.53 -16.80 -1.90
C ARG A 391 4.38 -15.94 -1.40
N LYS A 392 3.60 -16.44 -0.43
CA LYS A 392 2.50 -15.70 0.17
C LYS A 392 2.98 -14.41 0.82
N VAL A 393 4.05 -14.46 1.61
CA VAL A 393 4.62 -13.27 2.27
C VAL A 393 5.18 -12.28 1.26
N THR A 394 5.87 -12.73 0.22
CA THR A 394 6.40 -11.86 -0.85
C THR A 394 5.27 -11.10 -1.56
N LYS A 395 4.17 -11.79 -1.88
CA LYS A 395 2.98 -11.16 -2.48
C LYS A 395 2.36 -10.10 -1.57
N ILE A 396 2.28 -10.40 -0.27
CA ILE A 396 1.81 -9.45 0.76
C ILE A 396 2.73 -8.22 0.83
N ASN A 397 4.04 -8.43 0.92
CA ASN A 397 5.03 -7.35 1.01
C ASN A 397 4.95 -6.42 -0.20
N THR A 398 4.74 -6.97 -1.38
CA THR A 398 4.55 -6.19 -2.61
C THR A 398 3.29 -5.32 -2.52
N LYS A 399 2.15 -5.88 -2.08
CA LYS A 399 0.92 -5.11 -1.86
C LYS A 399 1.09 -4.01 -0.81
N VAL A 400 1.72 -4.32 0.32
CA VAL A 400 2.00 -3.36 1.41
C VAL A 400 2.85 -2.19 0.90
N ARG A 401 3.90 -2.46 0.11
CA ARG A 401 4.73 -1.41 -0.50
C ARG A 401 3.94 -0.50 -1.44
N LYS A 402 2.99 -1.05 -2.19
CA LYS A 402 2.13 -0.27 -3.09
C LYS A 402 1.23 0.71 -2.36
N VAL A 403 0.65 0.30 -1.25
CA VAL A 403 -0.35 1.09 -0.53
C VAL A 403 0.29 2.14 0.38
N PHE A 404 1.36 1.79 1.07
CA PHE A 404 2.10 2.70 1.94
C PHE A 404 3.34 3.23 1.20
N ASN A 405 3.20 4.36 0.51
CA ASN A 405 4.27 5.02 -0.24
C ASN A 405 5.54 5.19 0.64
N ARG A 406 6.62 4.44 0.35
CA ARG A 406 7.89 4.56 1.05
C ARG A 406 8.65 5.80 0.59
N ARG A 407 8.46 6.94 1.24
CA ARG A 407 9.17 8.20 0.94
C ARG A 407 10.49 8.38 1.68
N PHE A 408 10.76 7.61 2.73
CA PHE A 408 11.85 7.87 3.69
C PHE A 408 13.04 6.92 3.65
N LEU A 409 13.04 5.86 2.85
CA LEU A 409 14.26 5.10 2.61
C LEU A 409 15.12 5.87 1.61
N ASN A 410 16.30 6.29 2.05
CA ASN A 410 17.30 6.93 1.19
C ASN A 410 17.50 6.09 -0.08
N LYS A 411 17.22 6.70 -1.25
CA LYS A 411 17.38 6.06 -2.56
C LYS A 411 18.81 5.59 -2.86
N GLU A 412 19.79 6.02 -2.07
CA GLU A 412 21.21 5.69 -2.26
C GLU A 412 21.64 4.35 -1.64
N GLU A 413 20.85 3.76 -0.73
CA GLU A 413 21.22 2.50 -0.05
C GLU A 413 20.58 1.23 -0.63
N LEU A 414 19.63 1.35 -1.56
CA LEU A 414 19.08 0.22 -2.29
C LEU A 414 19.91 0.00 -3.57
N GLN A 415 21.13 -0.52 -3.43
CA GLN A 415 21.70 -1.33 -4.50
C GLN A 415 20.73 -2.51 -4.70
N PRO A 416 20.14 -2.70 -5.88
CA PRO A 416 19.27 -3.85 -6.10
C PRO A 416 20.12 -5.10 -5.82
N VAL A 417 19.75 -5.83 -4.79
CA VAL A 417 20.27 -7.18 -4.60
C VAL A 417 19.75 -7.95 -5.80
N LYS A 418 20.64 -8.33 -6.71
CA LYS A 418 20.30 -9.15 -7.86
C LYS A 418 19.60 -10.39 -7.33
N ILE A 419 18.27 -10.39 -7.43
CA ILE A 419 17.47 -11.58 -7.11
C ILE A 419 17.85 -12.55 -8.21
N SER A 420 18.46 -13.67 -7.85
CA SER A 420 19.00 -14.66 -8.79
C SER A 420 17.97 -15.28 -9.75
N ASP A 421 16.76 -14.72 -9.81
CA ASP A 421 15.60 -15.29 -10.50
C ASP A 421 14.72 -14.22 -11.19
N GLU A 422 15.31 -13.06 -11.54
CA GLU A 422 14.65 -12.07 -12.39
C GLU A 422 14.58 -12.59 -13.83
N LYS A 423 13.38 -12.55 -14.43
CA LYS A 423 13.19 -12.82 -15.85
C LYS A 423 13.52 -11.56 -16.63
N SER A 424 14.32 -11.68 -17.69
CA SER A 424 14.67 -10.53 -18.51
C SER A 424 13.44 -9.94 -19.23
N ILE A 425 13.29 -8.62 -19.17
CA ILE A 425 12.14 -7.85 -19.70
C ILE A 425 12.63 -6.85 -20.75
N ALA A 426 12.13 -6.95 -21.97
CA ALA A 426 12.25 -5.89 -22.98
C ALA A 426 11.06 -4.93 -22.87
N VAL A 427 11.31 -3.66 -22.62
CA VAL A 427 10.28 -2.60 -22.72
C VAL A 427 10.40 -2.00 -24.13
N VAL A 428 9.40 -2.20 -24.95
CA VAL A 428 9.40 -1.72 -26.34
C VAL A 428 8.48 -0.53 -26.46
N THR A 429 9.07 0.61 -26.84
CA THR A 429 8.44 1.93 -26.77
C THR A 429 8.59 2.66 -28.11
N PRO A 430 7.64 2.50 -29.04
CA PRO A 430 7.57 3.38 -30.20
C PRO A 430 7.19 4.80 -29.77
N VAL A 431 7.80 5.80 -30.42
CA VAL A 431 7.56 7.20 -30.09
C VAL A 431 7.54 8.05 -31.36
N TYR A 432 6.59 8.99 -31.43
CA TYR A 432 6.49 9.96 -32.51
C TYR A 432 5.98 11.30 -31.97
N ASN A 433 6.78 12.37 -32.15
CA ASN A 433 6.47 13.72 -31.72
C ASN A 433 5.97 13.79 -30.24
N ALA A 434 6.76 13.25 -29.32
CA ALA A 434 6.41 13.12 -27.91
C ALA A 434 7.35 13.92 -26.99
N GLU A 435 7.89 15.07 -27.45
CA GLU A 435 8.84 15.88 -26.67
C GLU A 435 8.30 16.29 -25.29
N ALA A 436 6.97 16.43 -25.14
CA ALA A 436 6.34 16.77 -23.87
C ALA A 436 6.24 15.59 -22.88
N TYR A 437 6.43 14.35 -23.32
CA TYR A 437 6.06 13.15 -22.55
C TYR A 437 7.22 12.17 -22.35
N ILE A 438 8.13 12.06 -23.31
CA ILE A 438 9.17 11.02 -23.35
C ILE A 438 10.10 11.02 -22.13
N GLU A 439 10.38 12.19 -21.54
CA GLU A 439 11.16 12.26 -20.29
C GLU A 439 10.44 11.50 -19.16
N LYS A 440 9.14 11.72 -18.99
CA LYS A 440 8.35 11.08 -17.95
C LYS A 440 8.24 9.57 -18.17
N CYS A 441 8.07 9.13 -19.43
CA CYS A 441 8.08 7.74 -19.81
C CYS A 441 9.39 7.04 -19.40
N ILE A 442 10.54 7.56 -19.83
CA ILE A 442 11.86 7.03 -19.50
C ILE A 442 12.10 6.99 -17.99
N ARG A 443 11.81 8.09 -17.28
CA ARG A 443 12.00 8.15 -15.82
C ARG A 443 11.10 7.16 -15.06
N SER A 444 9.91 6.86 -15.55
CA SER A 444 9.01 5.90 -14.93
C SER A 444 9.53 4.46 -15.01
N VAL A 445 10.20 4.13 -16.11
CA VAL A 445 10.90 2.84 -16.29
C VAL A 445 12.20 2.81 -15.49
N ALA A 446 13.00 3.87 -15.53
CA ALA A 446 14.23 3.97 -14.75
C ALA A 446 14.00 3.94 -13.22
N ALA A 447 12.80 4.27 -12.76
CA ALA A 447 12.41 4.23 -11.36
C ALA A 447 12.07 2.82 -10.86
N GLN A 448 12.03 1.81 -11.73
CA GLN A 448 11.72 0.43 -11.34
C GLN A 448 12.87 -0.19 -10.55
N ASP A 449 12.53 -0.89 -9.47
CA ASP A 449 13.46 -1.66 -8.65
C ASP A 449 13.67 -3.05 -9.28
N TYR A 450 14.32 -3.08 -10.43
CA TYR A 450 14.53 -4.29 -11.23
C TYR A 450 15.86 -4.19 -11.98
N THR A 451 16.60 -5.29 -12.13
CA THR A 451 17.95 -5.26 -12.70
C THR A 451 18.06 -5.89 -14.08
N ASP A 452 17.15 -6.79 -14.46
CA ASP A 452 17.23 -7.53 -15.72
C ASP A 452 16.16 -7.04 -16.71
N TYR A 453 16.32 -5.80 -17.18
CA TYR A 453 15.46 -5.21 -18.21
C TYR A 453 16.24 -4.38 -19.21
N HIS A 454 15.65 -4.19 -20.38
CA HIS A 454 16.15 -3.26 -21.40
C HIS A 454 14.99 -2.50 -22.05
N MET A 455 15.10 -1.17 -22.15
CA MET A 455 14.12 -0.33 -22.84
C MET A 455 14.61 0.08 -24.23
N TYR A 456 13.87 -0.32 -25.24
CA TYR A 456 14.07 0.06 -26.63
C TYR A 456 13.11 1.20 -26.97
N ILE A 457 13.65 2.39 -27.21
CA ILE A 457 12.89 3.60 -27.59
C ILE A 457 13.08 3.77 -29.08
N ILE A 458 12.03 3.60 -29.86
CA ILE A 458 12.03 3.63 -31.31
C ILE A 458 11.39 4.92 -31.79
N ASP A 459 12.21 5.88 -32.19
CA ASP A 459 11.73 7.14 -32.76
C ASP A 459 11.28 6.93 -34.19
N ASP A 460 9.99 7.14 -34.42
CA ASP A 460 9.34 6.92 -35.71
C ASP A 460 9.40 8.16 -36.60
N TYR A 461 10.60 8.74 -36.73
CA TYR A 461 10.86 9.93 -37.54
C TYR A 461 10.22 11.20 -36.98
N SER A 462 10.43 11.49 -35.70
CA SER A 462 9.92 12.70 -35.05
C SER A 462 10.53 13.98 -35.62
N SER A 463 9.73 15.02 -35.74
CA SER A 463 10.13 16.34 -36.22
C SER A 463 10.38 17.36 -35.10
N ASP A 464 10.06 16.99 -33.85
CA ASP A 464 10.24 17.79 -32.63
C ASP A 464 11.53 17.41 -31.87
N ASN A 465 11.66 17.78 -30.59
CA ASN A 465 12.83 17.48 -29.77
C ASN A 465 12.78 16.10 -29.08
N THR A 466 11.90 15.19 -29.47
CA THR A 466 11.70 13.87 -28.82
C THR A 466 13.03 13.13 -28.62
N VAL A 467 13.80 12.93 -29.68
CA VAL A 467 15.09 12.20 -29.64
C VAL A 467 16.11 12.89 -28.74
N LYS A 468 16.21 14.20 -28.86
CA LYS A 468 17.12 15.00 -28.04
C LYS A 468 16.80 14.84 -26.56
N ILE A 469 15.52 14.99 -26.17
CA ILE A 469 15.07 14.88 -24.78
C ILE A 469 15.26 13.46 -24.27
N ALA A 470 14.99 12.43 -25.08
CA ALA A 470 15.23 11.04 -24.70
C ALA A 470 16.72 10.81 -24.37
N LYS A 471 17.63 11.24 -25.23
CA LYS A 471 19.08 11.10 -25.02
C LYS A 471 19.58 11.91 -23.81
N GLU A 472 19.09 13.15 -23.63
CA GLU A 472 19.43 13.99 -22.47
C GLU A 472 18.92 13.36 -21.17
N THR A 473 17.70 12.84 -21.18
CA THR A 473 17.11 12.15 -20.02
C THR A 473 17.94 10.93 -19.64
N ILE A 474 18.27 10.06 -20.59
CA ILE A 474 19.10 8.88 -20.33
C ILE A 474 20.47 9.30 -19.79
N ASN A 475 21.10 10.33 -20.37
CA ASN A 475 22.39 10.83 -19.90
C ASN A 475 22.33 11.45 -18.49
N SER A 476 21.16 11.87 -18.03
CA SER A 476 20.95 12.37 -16.66
C SER A 476 20.79 11.24 -15.62
N LEU A 477 20.53 10.02 -16.04
CA LEU A 477 20.42 8.86 -15.16
C LEU A 477 21.81 8.47 -14.59
N PRO A 478 21.85 7.76 -13.45
CA PRO A 478 23.05 7.15 -12.93
C PRO A 478 23.76 6.30 -14.01
N GLN A 479 25.09 6.30 -14.02
CA GLN A 479 25.87 5.63 -15.07
C GLN A 479 25.50 4.15 -15.23
N TRP A 480 25.21 3.46 -14.14
CA TRP A 480 24.84 2.04 -14.14
C TRP A 480 23.44 1.75 -14.71
N GLN A 481 22.55 2.77 -14.83
CA GLN A 481 21.24 2.60 -15.46
C GLN A 481 21.26 2.86 -16.97
N ARG A 482 22.20 3.64 -17.48
CA ARG A 482 22.16 4.12 -18.87
C ARG A 482 22.17 3.01 -19.91
N TRP A 483 22.83 1.90 -19.61
CA TRP A 483 22.89 0.74 -20.52
C TRP A 483 21.59 -0.06 -20.61
N HIS A 484 20.63 0.21 -19.77
CA HIS A 484 19.28 -0.37 -19.89
C HIS A 484 18.43 0.36 -20.94
N PHE A 485 18.97 1.33 -21.67
CA PHE A 485 18.21 2.14 -22.61
C PHE A 485 18.92 2.24 -23.94
N THR A 486 18.17 1.99 -25.02
CA THR A 486 18.62 2.18 -26.41
C THR A 486 17.62 3.08 -27.13
N VAL A 487 18.14 4.12 -27.81
CA VAL A 487 17.34 4.98 -28.69
C VAL A 487 17.67 4.62 -30.13
N LEU A 488 16.66 4.28 -30.90
CA LEU A 488 16.69 3.96 -32.31
C LEU A 488 15.96 5.06 -33.09
N GLU A 489 16.50 5.47 -34.20
CA GLU A 489 15.94 6.56 -35.03
C GLU A 489 15.63 6.00 -36.41
N ASN A 490 14.38 6.06 -36.84
CA ASN A 490 13.96 5.67 -38.17
C ASN A 490 14.30 6.77 -39.20
N GLU A 491 14.52 6.38 -40.43
CA GLU A 491 14.71 7.32 -41.55
C GLU A 491 13.40 7.79 -42.19
N GLU A 492 12.28 7.11 -41.86
CA GLU A 492 10.91 7.44 -42.28
C GLU A 492 9.87 6.97 -41.22
N ASN A 493 8.66 7.50 -41.27
CA ASN A 493 7.59 7.08 -40.38
C ASN A 493 6.98 5.75 -40.83
N LEU A 494 7.25 4.66 -40.09
CA LEU A 494 6.82 3.30 -40.39
C LEU A 494 5.49 2.90 -39.68
N GLY A 495 5.15 3.58 -38.61
CA GLY A 495 4.02 3.27 -37.75
C GLY A 495 4.38 2.30 -36.62
N ALA A 496 3.66 2.39 -35.50
CA ALA A 496 3.96 1.68 -34.25
C ALA A 496 4.10 0.16 -34.42
N VAL A 497 3.24 -0.47 -35.23
CA VAL A 497 3.23 -1.92 -35.42
C VAL A 497 4.44 -2.42 -36.20
N ALA A 498 4.89 -1.65 -37.22
CA ALA A 498 6.12 -1.97 -37.96
C ALA A 498 7.33 -1.86 -37.01
N ASN A 499 7.38 -0.81 -36.19
CA ASN A 499 8.42 -0.62 -35.18
C ASN A 499 8.46 -1.75 -34.14
N HIS A 500 7.29 -2.19 -33.67
CA HIS A 500 7.21 -3.37 -32.80
C HIS A 500 7.78 -4.61 -33.50
N PHE A 501 7.33 -4.91 -34.72
CA PHE A 501 7.75 -6.08 -35.46
C PHE A 501 9.29 -6.11 -35.70
N ASP A 502 9.83 -5.02 -36.20
CA ASP A 502 11.28 -4.95 -36.51
C ASP A 502 12.12 -5.04 -35.22
N THR A 503 11.70 -4.39 -34.12
CA THR A 503 12.35 -4.49 -32.83
C THR A 503 12.31 -5.93 -32.29
N PHE A 504 11.14 -6.59 -32.36
CA PHE A 504 11.00 -7.99 -31.91
C PHE A 504 11.91 -8.95 -32.66
N LYS A 505 12.08 -8.73 -33.96
CA LYS A 505 12.84 -9.64 -34.82
C LYS A 505 14.35 -9.40 -34.81
N GLN A 506 14.76 -8.17 -34.57
CA GLN A 506 16.16 -7.79 -34.73
C GLN A 506 16.90 -7.57 -33.41
N LEU A 507 16.20 -7.17 -32.35
CA LEU A 507 16.83 -6.65 -31.14
C LEU A 507 16.47 -7.40 -29.86
N VAL A 508 15.21 -7.82 -29.71
CA VAL A 508 14.75 -8.41 -28.45
C VAL A 508 15.33 -9.79 -28.25
N THR A 509 16.06 -9.94 -27.15
CA THR A 509 16.64 -11.21 -26.68
C THR A 509 16.07 -11.63 -25.33
N GLU A 510 15.32 -10.76 -24.69
CA GLU A 510 14.72 -10.92 -23.37
C GLU A 510 13.60 -11.97 -23.38
N GLN A 511 13.34 -12.54 -22.21
CA GLN A 511 12.36 -13.61 -22.05
C GLN A 511 10.91 -13.13 -22.17
N TYR A 512 10.66 -11.89 -21.77
CA TYR A 512 9.34 -11.25 -21.81
C TYR A 512 9.43 -9.86 -22.45
N ILE A 513 8.34 -9.46 -23.06
CA ILE A 513 8.21 -8.17 -23.73
C ILE A 513 7.06 -7.40 -23.09
N MET A 514 7.27 -6.13 -22.84
CA MET A 514 6.33 -5.16 -22.30
C MET A 514 6.15 -4.03 -23.31
N LEU A 515 4.92 -3.74 -23.71
CA LEU A 515 4.62 -2.66 -24.63
C LEU A 515 4.18 -1.43 -23.84
N LEU A 516 4.96 -0.36 -23.96
CA LEU A 516 4.68 0.93 -23.31
C LEU A 516 4.82 2.04 -24.36
N ASP A 517 3.75 2.76 -24.62
CA ASP A 517 3.76 3.85 -25.58
C ASP A 517 4.56 5.06 -25.06
N GLY A 518 5.25 5.79 -25.95
CA GLY A 518 6.23 6.82 -25.57
C GLY A 518 5.61 8.08 -24.94
N ASP A 519 4.30 8.28 -25.05
CA ASP A 519 3.55 9.34 -24.39
C ASP A 519 2.89 8.89 -23.08
N ASP A 520 2.94 7.59 -22.77
CA ASP A 520 2.47 7.03 -21.51
C ASP A 520 3.58 6.98 -20.44
N SER A 521 3.22 6.63 -19.22
CA SER A 521 4.18 6.38 -18.14
C SER A 521 3.67 5.33 -17.18
N LEU A 522 4.56 4.52 -16.62
CA LEU A 522 4.21 3.69 -15.48
C LEU A 522 3.75 4.57 -14.31
N VAL A 523 2.83 4.07 -13.50
CA VAL A 523 2.45 4.77 -12.27
C VAL A 523 3.66 4.83 -11.33
N ASN A 524 3.64 5.74 -10.36
CA ASN A 524 4.76 5.93 -9.42
C ASN A 524 4.86 4.75 -8.41
N ASP A 525 5.15 3.57 -8.94
CA ASP A 525 5.36 2.33 -8.19
C ASP A 525 6.63 1.64 -8.74
N PRO A 526 7.72 1.56 -7.96
CA PRO A 526 8.97 0.94 -8.40
C PRO A 526 8.90 -0.59 -8.49
N THR A 527 7.79 -1.22 -8.09
CA THR A 527 7.67 -2.68 -7.99
C THR A 527 6.86 -3.32 -9.12
N ILE A 528 6.49 -2.54 -10.15
CA ILE A 528 5.68 -3.04 -11.27
C ILE A 528 6.37 -4.20 -11.97
N PHE A 529 7.68 -4.10 -12.24
CA PHE A 529 8.42 -5.18 -12.89
C PHE A 529 8.50 -6.45 -12.03
N HIS A 530 8.63 -6.32 -10.72
CA HIS A 530 8.55 -7.47 -9.81
C HIS A 530 7.16 -8.11 -9.80
N MET A 531 6.10 -7.33 -9.91
CA MET A 531 4.74 -7.86 -10.04
C MET A 531 4.63 -8.74 -11.30
N TYR A 532 5.10 -8.26 -12.45
CA TYR A 532 5.10 -9.04 -13.69
C TYR A 532 6.02 -10.24 -13.60
N ASN A 533 7.21 -10.11 -13.01
CA ASN A 533 8.13 -11.22 -12.78
C ASN A 533 7.47 -12.36 -12.00
N ASN A 534 6.69 -12.04 -10.97
CA ASN A 534 5.95 -13.06 -10.20
C ASN A 534 4.92 -13.79 -11.08
N LEU A 535 4.18 -13.07 -11.92
CA LEU A 535 3.23 -13.67 -12.86
C LEU A 535 3.95 -14.57 -13.88
N TYR A 536 5.14 -14.17 -14.35
CA TYR A 536 5.95 -14.98 -15.26
C TYR A 536 6.45 -16.26 -14.59
N HIS A 537 6.79 -16.23 -13.32
CA HIS A 537 7.11 -17.43 -12.55
C HIS A 537 5.89 -18.32 -12.31
N GLU A 538 4.71 -17.76 -12.22
CA GLU A 538 3.43 -18.49 -12.16
C GLU A 538 3.00 -19.06 -13.52
N GLY A 539 3.75 -18.79 -14.58
CA GLY A 539 3.54 -19.33 -15.91
C GLY A 539 2.78 -18.42 -16.87
N ALA A 540 2.52 -17.15 -16.51
CA ALA A 540 1.86 -16.23 -17.42
C ALA A 540 2.63 -16.13 -18.77
N GLU A 541 1.88 -16.26 -19.87
CA GLU A 541 2.40 -16.12 -21.23
C GLU A 541 1.97 -14.81 -21.89
N PHE A 542 0.78 -14.36 -21.56
CA PHE A 542 0.24 -13.09 -22.03
C PHE A 542 -0.55 -12.40 -20.91
N THR A 543 -0.29 -11.09 -20.72
CA THR A 543 -1.06 -10.27 -19.79
C THR A 543 -1.62 -9.03 -20.49
N TYR A 544 -2.75 -8.56 -20.01
CA TYR A 544 -3.33 -7.27 -20.37
C TYR A 544 -3.89 -6.63 -19.11
N GLY A 545 -3.91 -5.29 -19.05
CA GLY A 545 -4.11 -4.64 -17.78
C GLY A 545 -4.98 -3.41 -17.79
N SER A 546 -5.02 -2.76 -16.63
CA SER A 546 -5.77 -1.56 -16.32
C SER A 546 -4.86 -0.34 -16.36
N CYS A 547 -5.42 0.81 -16.73
CA CYS A 547 -4.69 2.07 -16.77
C CYS A 547 -5.49 3.21 -16.13
N TRP A 548 -4.82 4.32 -15.87
CA TRP A 548 -5.46 5.56 -15.46
C TRP A 548 -5.61 6.47 -16.67
N SER A 549 -6.84 6.84 -17.06
CA SER A 549 -7.10 7.86 -18.06
C SER A 549 -6.74 9.22 -17.49
N MET A 550 -5.81 9.94 -18.12
CA MET A 550 -5.40 11.26 -17.68
C MET A 550 -6.41 12.33 -18.06
N ALA A 551 -7.13 12.19 -19.18
CA ALA A 551 -8.14 13.13 -19.64
C ALA A 551 -9.40 13.09 -18.79
N ASP A 552 -9.92 11.90 -18.55
CA ASP A 552 -11.14 11.72 -17.77
C ASP A 552 -10.86 11.67 -16.26
N ASN A 553 -9.58 11.49 -15.89
CA ASN A 553 -9.11 11.34 -14.51
C ASN A 553 -9.82 10.17 -13.77
N ILE A 554 -10.00 9.04 -14.45
CA ILE A 554 -10.64 7.84 -13.95
C ILE A 554 -9.81 6.58 -14.23
N PRO A 555 -9.96 5.53 -13.43
CA PRO A 555 -9.40 4.22 -13.74
C PRO A 555 -10.19 3.54 -14.86
N LEU A 556 -9.48 3.02 -15.85
CA LEU A 556 -10.01 2.09 -16.85
C LEU A 556 -9.61 0.68 -16.44
N ILE A 557 -10.55 -0.06 -15.87
CA ILE A 557 -10.30 -1.39 -15.32
C ILE A 557 -10.50 -2.46 -16.38
N ALA A 558 -9.46 -3.25 -16.64
CA ALA A 558 -9.50 -4.39 -17.55
C ALA A 558 -10.50 -5.44 -17.05
N GLN A 559 -11.16 -6.10 -17.99
CA GLN A 559 -12.14 -7.14 -17.70
C GLN A 559 -11.61 -8.50 -18.15
N GLU A 560 -11.76 -9.50 -17.29
CA GLU A 560 -11.35 -10.85 -17.62
C GLU A 560 -12.30 -11.49 -18.64
N TYR A 561 -11.73 -12.18 -19.63
CA TYR A 561 -12.53 -13.00 -20.55
C TYR A 561 -13.18 -14.16 -19.80
N PRO A 562 -14.46 -14.46 -20.05
CA PRO A 562 -15.14 -15.61 -19.47
C PRO A 562 -14.37 -16.92 -19.73
N PRO A 563 -14.40 -17.89 -18.80
CA PRO A 563 -13.64 -19.13 -18.92
C PRO A 563 -13.93 -19.91 -20.21
N ASN A 564 -15.18 -19.94 -20.67
CA ASN A 564 -15.57 -20.60 -21.92
C ASN A 564 -15.00 -19.90 -23.16
N ILE A 565 -14.86 -18.58 -23.13
CA ILE A 565 -14.25 -17.81 -24.21
C ILE A 565 -12.73 -18.07 -24.24
N LYS A 566 -12.08 -18.08 -23.09
CA LYS A 566 -10.65 -18.42 -22.96
C LYS A 566 -10.37 -19.84 -23.45
N ALA A 567 -11.10 -20.83 -22.95
CA ALA A 567 -10.93 -22.25 -23.29
C ALA A 567 -11.07 -22.53 -24.79
N ASN A 568 -11.99 -21.84 -25.47
CA ASN A 568 -12.24 -22.01 -26.90
C ASN A 568 -11.52 -21.00 -27.79
N LYS A 569 -10.75 -20.07 -27.17
CA LYS A 569 -10.04 -18.96 -27.85
C LYS A 569 -10.95 -18.07 -28.71
N PHE A 570 -12.21 -17.91 -28.33
CA PHE A 570 -13.17 -17.09 -29.06
C PHE A 570 -13.06 -15.60 -28.78
N TYR A 571 -11.82 -15.14 -28.55
CA TYR A 571 -11.50 -13.76 -28.17
C TYR A 571 -12.06 -12.71 -29.13
N ARG A 572 -11.93 -12.93 -30.44
CA ARG A 572 -12.43 -11.99 -31.47
C ARG A 572 -13.96 -11.91 -31.53
N ALA A 573 -14.67 -12.97 -31.17
CA ALA A 573 -16.13 -13.03 -31.19
C ALA A 573 -16.78 -12.43 -29.95
N TYR A 574 -16.05 -12.39 -28.84
CA TYR A 574 -16.58 -11.88 -27.58
C TYR A 574 -16.55 -10.34 -27.54
N ARG A 575 -17.64 -9.74 -27.08
CA ARG A 575 -17.77 -8.30 -26.90
C ARG A 575 -18.03 -8.00 -25.45
N PHE A 576 -17.20 -7.15 -24.87
CA PHE A 576 -17.44 -6.58 -23.57
C PHE A 576 -18.47 -5.44 -23.69
N ASN A 577 -19.12 -5.08 -22.59
CA ASN A 577 -20.07 -3.97 -22.54
C ASN A 577 -19.42 -2.62 -22.87
N TRP A 578 -18.10 -2.52 -22.71
CA TRP A 578 -17.25 -1.42 -23.16
C TRP A 578 -16.41 -1.92 -24.34
N ASN A 579 -16.17 -1.08 -25.33
CA ASN A 579 -15.58 -1.49 -26.60
C ASN A 579 -14.14 -2.05 -26.52
N MET A 580 -13.46 -1.95 -25.38
CA MET A 580 -12.07 -2.40 -25.22
C MET A 580 -11.90 -3.17 -23.91
N PRO A 581 -11.75 -4.50 -23.93
CA PRO A 581 -11.47 -5.30 -22.74
C PRO A 581 -10.02 -5.17 -22.28
N TYR A 582 -9.15 -4.70 -23.16
CA TYR A 582 -7.71 -4.64 -23.00
C TYR A 582 -7.27 -3.18 -23.04
N THR A 583 -6.81 -2.73 -21.91
CA THR A 583 -6.10 -1.46 -21.79
C THR A 583 -4.60 -1.72 -21.63
N HIS A 584 -3.82 -0.72 -21.38
CA HIS A 584 -2.39 -0.83 -21.10
C HIS A 584 -2.18 -1.39 -19.66
N LEU A 585 -1.19 -2.13 -19.31
CA LEU A 585 0.01 -2.51 -20.02
C LEU A 585 -0.18 -3.92 -20.60
N ARG A 586 0.38 -4.16 -21.80
CA ARG A 586 0.40 -5.50 -22.40
C ARG A 586 1.79 -6.08 -22.24
N THR A 587 1.87 -7.31 -21.68
CA THR A 587 3.15 -8.02 -21.63
C THR A 587 3.00 -9.46 -22.10
N PHE A 588 4.05 -10.03 -22.63
CA PHE A 588 3.98 -11.38 -23.17
C PHE A 588 5.36 -12.06 -23.24
N LYS A 589 5.32 -13.39 -23.27
CA LYS A 589 6.50 -14.23 -23.42
C LYS A 589 7.06 -14.14 -24.84
N SER A 590 8.36 -13.90 -25.00
CA SER A 590 9.02 -13.73 -26.31
C SER A 590 8.83 -14.93 -27.24
N SER A 591 8.60 -16.14 -26.68
CA SER A 591 8.32 -17.31 -27.49
C SER A 591 7.05 -17.19 -28.35
N LEU A 592 6.07 -16.35 -27.97
CA LEU A 592 4.84 -16.14 -28.74
C LEU A 592 5.07 -15.45 -30.09
N ILE A 593 6.16 -14.69 -30.21
CA ILE A 593 6.53 -13.99 -31.46
C ILE A 593 7.55 -14.73 -32.31
N LYS A 594 7.99 -15.92 -31.90
CA LYS A 594 9.02 -16.67 -32.63
C LYS A 594 8.68 -16.87 -34.10
N ASN A 595 7.42 -17.23 -34.38
CA ASN A 595 6.91 -17.49 -35.72
C ASN A 595 6.10 -16.31 -36.29
N LEU A 596 6.17 -15.13 -35.67
CA LEU A 596 5.49 -13.93 -36.17
C LEU A 596 6.10 -13.53 -37.53
N THR A 597 5.23 -13.29 -38.52
CA THR A 597 5.61 -12.77 -39.82
C THR A 597 5.01 -11.40 -40.07
N ARG A 598 5.45 -10.70 -41.09
CA ARG A 598 4.90 -9.39 -41.46
C ARG A 598 3.42 -9.51 -41.85
N GLU A 599 3.12 -10.56 -42.60
CA GLU A 599 1.76 -10.87 -43.09
C GLU A 599 0.75 -11.05 -41.93
N ASP A 600 1.22 -11.52 -40.79
CA ASP A 600 0.37 -11.69 -39.60
C ASP A 600 -0.15 -10.37 -39.04
N LEU A 601 0.58 -9.27 -39.24
CA LEU A 601 0.28 -7.95 -38.71
C LEU A 601 -0.16 -6.95 -39.78
N GLN A 602 0.11 -7.23 -41.06
CA GLN A 602 -0.30 -6.40 -42.17
C GLN A 602 -1.77 -6.59 -42.50
N ILE A 603 -2.40 -5.51 -42.98
CA ILE A 603 -3.77 -5.51 -43.47
C ILE A 603 -3.73 -5.15 -44.96
N ASP A 604 -4.25 -6.04 -45.79
CA ASP A 604 -4.18 -5.91 -47.27
C ASP A 604 -2.73 -5.71 -47.77
N GLY A 605 -1.77 -6.39 -47.11
CA GLY A 605 -0.33 -6.32 -47.46
C GLY A 605 0.38 -5.03 -47.06
N LYS A 606 -0.24 -4.19 -46.19
CA LYS A 606 0.33 -2.93 -45.72
C LYS A 606 0.32 -2.87 -44.19
N TRP A 607 1.29 -2.18 -43.65
CA TRP A 607 1.28 -1.82 -42.24
C TRP A 607 0.10 -0.90 -41.91
N PRO A 608 -0.73 -1.22 -40.90
CA PRO A 608 -1.81 -0.33 -40.47
C PRO A 608 -1.19 0.92 -39.81
N ARG A 609 -1.66 2.10 -40.18
CA ARG A 609 -1.21 3.36 -39.57
C ARG A 609 -1.91 3.66 -38.24
N ALA A 610 -3.14 3.15 -38.06
CA ALA A 610 -3.90 3.27 -36.84
C ALA A 610 -4.62 1.97 -36.49
N GLY A 611 -4.75 1.65 -35.20
CA GLY A 611 -5.43 0.46 -34.70
C GLY A 611 -4.69 -0.87 -34.95
N GLY A 612 -3.43 -0.81 -35.35
CA GLY A 612 -2.62 -1.99 -35.60
C GLY A 612 -2.24 -2.77 -34.35
N ASP A 613 -2.29 -2.14 -33.20
CA ASP A 613 -2.18 -2.78 -31.89
C ASP A 613 -3.23 -3.90 -31.69
N THR A 614 -4.40 -3.78 -32.31
CA THR A 614 -5.43 -4.80 -32.32
C THR A 614 -4.97 -6.09 -33.00
N SER A 615 -4.24 -6.00 -34.12
CA SER A 615 -3.72 -7.19 -34.82
C SER A 615 -2.69 -7.92 -33.97
N LEU A 616 -1.75 -7.18 -33.35
CA LEU A 616 -0.75 -7.74 -32.48
C LEU A 616 -1.37 -8.37 -31.22
N PHE A 617 -2.38 -7.70 -30.61
CA PHE A 617 -3.07 -8.20 -29.44
C PHE A 617 -3.71 -9.57 -29.70
N TYR A 618 -4.51 -9.69 -30.77
CA TYR A 618 -5.17 -10.97 -31.08
C TYR A 618 -4.19 -12.03 -31.54
N TYR A 619 -3.15 -11.66 -32.26
CA TYR A 619 -2.07 -12.58 -32.62
C TYR A 619 -1.47 -13.24 -31.36
N LEU A 620 -1.20 -12.46 -30.33
CA LEU A 620 -0.56 -12.93 -29.09
C LEU A 620 -1.51 -13.74 -28.20
N ILE A 621 -2.71 -13.21 -27.92
CA ILE A 621 -3.63 -13.85 -26.97
C ILE A 621 -4.14 -15.20 -27.51
N GLU A 622 -4.30 -15.34 -28.84
CA GLU A 622 -4.73 -16.58 -29.46
C GLU A 622 -3.66 -17.68 -29.46
N ARG A 623 -2.38 -17.29 -29.36
CA ARG A 623 -1.25 -18.23 -29.28
C ARG A 623 -0.87 -18.61 -27.88
N ALA A 624 -1.14 -17.79 -26.92
CA ALA A 624 -0.93 -18.09 -25.51
C ALA A 624 -1.80 -19.29 -25.06
N ASP A 625 -1.31 -20.05 -24.09
CA ASP A 625 -2.15 -21.03 -23.40
C ASP A 625 -3.28 -20.27 -22.68
N PRO A 626 -4.57 -20.65 -22.88
CA PRO A 626 -5.69 -20.00 -22.22
C PRO A 626 -5.58 -19.89 -20.69
N ASN A 627 -4.92 -20.85 -20.05
CA ASN A 627 -4.69 -20.85 -18.61
C ASN A 627 -3.60 -19.86 -18.18
N ASN A 628 -2.75 -19.46 -19.12
CA ASN A 628 -1.61 -18.56 -18.91
C ASN A 628 -1.90 -17.13 -19.43
N VAL A 629 -3.15 -16.84 -19.78
CA VAL A 629 -3.63 -15.48 -20.10
C VAL A 629 -4.16 -14.85 -18.81
N VAL A 630 -3.54 -13.72 -18.38
CA VAL A 630 -3.83 -13.08 -17.11
C VAL A 630 -4.36 -11.65 -17.33
N CYS A 631 -5.51 -11.35 -16.73
CA CYS A 631 -6.08 -10.02 -16.67
C CYS A 631 -5.56 -9.28 -15.42
N ILE A 632 -4.95 -8.11 -15.58
CA ILE A 632 -4.41 -7.30 -14.50
C ILE A 632 -5.41 -6.19 -14.17
N THR A 633 -6.02 -6.25 -13.00
CA THR A 633 -6.96 -5.23 -12.53
C THR A 633 -6.25 -4.08 -11.79
N ASP A 634 -4.98 -4.26 -11.41
CA ASP A 634 -4.15 -3.19 -10.85
C ASP A 634 -3.85 -2.14 -11.92
N ILE A 635 -3.94 -0.87 -11.53
CA ILE A 635 -3.54 0.24 -12.40
C ILE A 635 -2.03 0.35 -12.39
N VAL A 636 -1.40 0.13 -13.53
CA VAL A 636 0.06 0.13 -13.67
C VAL A 636 0.58 1.20 -14.63
N VAL A 637 -0.31 1.82 -15.43
CA VAL A 637 0.01 2.84 -16.42
C VAL A 637 -0.87 4.07 -16.24
N ASN A 638 -0.27 5.24 -16.40
CA ASN A 638 -0.97 6.49 -16.68
C ASN A 638 -1.09 6.60 -18.20
N TYR A 639 -2.28 6.38 -18.71
CA TYR A 639 -2.60 6.48 -20.13
C TYR A 639 -2.84 7.96 -20.51
N ASN A 640 -2.03 8.47 -21.43
CA ASN A 640 -2.07 9.86 -21.83
C ASN A 640 -3.06 10.10 -22.97
N ASP A 641 -4.33 9.98 -22.67
CA ASP A 641 -5.42 10.35 -23.58
C ASP A 641 -5.63 11.87 -23.71
N LEU A 642 -4.79 12.70 -23.06
CA LEU A 642 -4.73 14.16 -23.32
C LEU A 642 -3.96 14.50 -24.60
N ASN A 643 -3.05 13.61 -25.04
CA ASN A 643 -2.23 13.86 -26.24
C ASN A 643 -3.12 14.15 -27.47
N PRO A 644 -2.94 15.32 -28.14
CA PRO A 644 -3.80 15.72 -29.26
C PRO A 644 -3.60 14.89 -30.52
N ILE A 645 -2.46 14.18 -30.66
CA ILE A 645 -2.10 13.37 -31.83
C ILE A 645 -2.45 11.87 -31.66
N ASN A 646 -3.11 11.48 -30.57
CA ASN A 646 -3.55 10.10 -30.38
C ASN A 646 -4.41 9.63 -31.56
N ASP A 647 -4.15 8.41 -32.02
CA ASP A 647 -4.79 7.81 -33.21
C ASP A 647 -6.31 7.83 -33.14
N TYR A 648 -6.92 7.56 -31.99
CA TYR A 648 -8.37 7.60 -31.84
C TYR A 648 -8.96 9.00 -32.02
N LYS A 649 -8.15 10.08 -31.95
CA LYS A 649 -8.58 11.47 -32.18
C LYS A 649 -8.37 11.88 -33.63
N VAL A 650 -7.20 11.54 -34.21
CA VAL A 650 -6.82 12.03 -35.54
C VAL A 650 -7.07 11.03 -36.66
N ASN A 651 -7.11 9.71 -36.33
CA ASN A 651 -7.23 8.61 -37.30
C ASN A 651 -8.38 7.64 -36.94
N ALA A 652 -9.44 8.11 -36.24
CA ALA A 652 -10.51 7.27 -35.70
C ALA A 652 -11.20 6.39 -36.77
N GLU A 653 -11.40 6.90 -37.98
CA GLU A 653 -12.03 6.13 -39.06
C GLU A 653 -11.13 4.96 -39.53
N GLU A 654 -9.83 5.20 -39.68
CA GLU A 654 -8.86 4.17 -40.07
C GLU A 654 -8.69 3.14 -38.96
N GLN A 655 -8.62 3.59 -37.70
CA GLN A 655 -8.56 2.71 -36.54
C GLN A 655 -9.75 1.76 -36.45
N ASN A 656 -10.97 2.29 -36.65
CA ASN A 656 -12.19 1.48 -36.65
C ASN A 656 -12.21 0.49 -37.82
N LYS A 657 -11.78 0.89 -39.03
CA LYS A 657 -11.68 0.00 -40.19
C LYS A 657 -10.68 -1.12 -39.96
N THR A 658 -9.51 -0.78 -39.41
CA THR A 658 -8.46 -1.75 -39.04
C THR A 658 -8.99 -2.76 -38.04
N ALA A 659 -9.57 -2.30 -36.93
CA ALA A 659 -10.14 -3.15 -35.89
C ALA A 659 -11.25 -4.07 -36.46
N ALA A 660 -12.15 -3.53 -37.28
CA ALA A 660 -13.20 -4.33 -37.92
C ALA A 660 -12.64 -5.44 -38.81
N LYS A 661 -11.60 -5.16 -39.62
CA LYS A 661 -10.96 -6.17 -40.46
C LYS A 661 -10.28 -7.26 -39.61
N VAL A 662 -9.54 -6.89 -38.58
CA VAL A 662 -8.90 -7.84 -37.65
C VAL A 662 -9.95 -8.75 -36.99
N LEU A 663 -11.04 -8.17 -36.48
CA LEU A 663 -12.09 -8.91 -35.79
C LEU A 663 -12.83 -9.90 -36.73
N ASN A 664 -12.94 -9.58 -38.02
CA ASN A 664 -13.61 -10.41 -39.02
C ASN A 664 -12.66 -11.33 -39.81
N SER A 665 -11.35 -11.23 -39.56
CA SER A 665 -10.36 -12.12 -40.21
C SER A 665 -10.50 -13.55 -39.69
N PRO A 666 -10.32 -14.57 -40.57
CA PRO A 666 -10.29 -15.95 -40.12
C PRO A 666 -9.14 -16.17 -39.15
N PHE A 667 -9.26 -17.18 -38.29
CA PHE A 667 -8.18 -17.65 -37.43
C PHE A 667 -6.89 -17.86 -38.21
N PHE A 668 -5.74 -17.58 -37.58
CA PHE A 668 -4.43 -17.73 -38.21
C PHE A 668 -4.22 -19.17 -38.77
N PRO A 669 -3.56 -19.31 -39.93
CA PRO A 669 -3.32 -20.62 -40.54
C PRO A 669 -2.55 -21.54 -39.59
N GLY A 670 -3.14 -22.65 -39.19
CA GLY A 670 -2.57 -23.65 -38.30
C GLY A 670 -3.39 -23.97 -37.06
N GLN A 671 -4.47 -23.25 -36.79
CA GLN A 671 -5.47 -23.67 -35.79
C GLN A 671 -6.68 -24.33 -36.47
N ILE A 672 -7.16 -25.41 -35.85
CA ILE A 672 -8.34 -26.16 -36.32
C ILE A 672 -9.55 -25.20 -36.32
N ASP A 673 -10.23 -25.10 -37.47
CA ASP A 673 -11.45 -24.33 -37.62
C ASP A 673 -12.57 -24.94 -36.76
N LEU A 674 -12.80 -24.39 -35.58
CA LEU A 674 -13.87 -24.77 -34.68
C LEU A 674 -15.08 -23.83 -34.83
N ARG A 675 -15.41 -23.41 -36.04
CA ARG A 675 -16.68 -22.73 -36.24
C ARG A 675 -17.82 -23.69 -35.91
N PRO A 676 -18.73 -23.35 -34.98
CA PRO A 676 -19.91 -24.18 -34.78
C PRO A 676 -20.73 -24.19 -36.06
N LEU A 677 -21.15 -25.36 -36.46
CA LEU A 677 -22.17 -25.61 -37.48
C LEU A 677 -23.49 -24.90 -37.19
#